data_4bf093a58315d8a145b6b7f0352369ff
#
_entry.id   4bf093a58315d8a145b6b7f0352369ff
#
_cell.length_a   1.000
_cell.length_b   1.000
_cell.length_c   1.000
_cell.angle_alpha   90.00
_cell.angle_beta   90.00
_cell.angle_gamma   90.00
#
_symmetry.space_group_name_H-M   'P 1'
#
loop_
_entity.id
_entity.type
_entity.pdbx_description
1 polymer ?
#
loop_
_entity_poly.entity_id
_entity_poly.type
_entity_poly.pdbx_seq_one_letter_code
_entity_poly.pdbx_strand_id
1 'polypeptide(L)'
;LNETSGGIFLACVDLETFLIEPGGSAPPLVCAGWTVYDDGKVQNGIITVKGESEGDFHGPVDALILKLFADVRTQAAAGRVSRFVNQNIPFDFGVLCQTYPHLIPHVFAMYDEGLVDDTMIREQLTDIAAGSLGWVRGIVSPRGTRIRRNYTLKDMAKRRLDVDMDKTTWRMGYADLVDVPLARWPQGAKDYAVDDTGIAIDVYLHQRGEVLADIDSGEVPNSLEQCRAHWSLHLMSLWGIRTEGSKVARYKHELELRLGVLADALSAVGFIRGGGIKGKKAGSKDKKLIEDTILELNASPLWPDGHELARTDKGAVAMTAAAMDDLLEALDLNLVPVKAVDNKEPVDFALDLARSLPSTPGDTVTDLDGHPVPKKLAVLALLAWHTSTQKTLGTYIPPLEAGAKYPINCRYQPLVESGRTSCSSPNLQNLPKERGVRECYRARPGTVFSSVDYEALELHTLAQSCLSMLGQSKLGEALNNGVDPHLLFAVEQLIVDSDLDYEAAKKIRKDQSHPRHKEIVHARNTAKAALFGLPGGLGAETFIAFCKSSGIIISFEQAIEIKKKWLAQFPEMKAYFKKIASELYINDDGDDVALVEQLFSGRIRGNTRYTAACNTRFQGLGADVAKAACYEVAKACYVPGHNPILFGSRSVVFVHDEIIMEHPIETAHERAMEQARIMVEAGKRFCPDVPLKAEPALMHFWTKDAVAVYDDNKRLIPWVEK
;
A
#
# COMPACT_ATOMS: atom_id res chain seq x y z
N LEU A 1 -18.31 -16.00 29.91
CA LEU A 1 -17.06 -16.78 29.73
C LEU A 1 -17.46 -18.24 29.61
N ASN A 2 -17.69 -18.72 28.38
CA ASN A 2 -17.75 -20.15 28.13
C ASN A 2 -16.33 -20.68 28.36
N GLU A 3 -16.14 -21.39 29.47
CA GLU A 3 -14.96 -22.20 29.73
C GLU A 3 -14.80 -23.19 28.57
N THR A 4 -13.92 -22.86 27.62
CA THR A 4 -13.35 -23.90 26.76
C THR A 4 -12.59 -24.83 27.72
N SER A 5 -13.00 -26.07 27.80
CA SER A 5 -12.55 -27.09 28.75
C SER A 5 -11.07 -27.53 28.61
N GLY A 6 -10.29 -26.80 27.89
CA GLY A 6 -8.89 -27.07 27.65
C GLY A 6 -8.02 -25.86 27.85
N GLY A 7 -7.43 -25.61 28.98
CA GLY A 7 -6.48 -24.56 29.37
C GLY A 7 -5.74 -23.74 28.28
N ILE A 8 -4.91 -22.79 28.69
CA ILE A 8 -4.15 -21.90 27.81
C ILE A 8 -2.67 -22.20 27.90
N PHE A 9 -2.01 -22.41 26.76
CA PHE A 9 -0.57 -22.54 26.64
C PHE A 9 -0.01 -21.50 25.65
N LEU A 10 0.90 -20.65 26.09
CA LEU A 10 1.51 -19.61 25.27
C LEU A 10 3.03 -19.68 25.35
N ALA A 11 3.70 -19.46 24.22
CA ALA A 11 5.15 -19.27 24.15
C ALA A 11 5.45 -17.92 23.51
N CYS A 12 6.44 -17.22 24.06
CA CYS A 12 6.93 -15.93 23.53
C CYS A 12 8.44 -15.94 23.50
N VAL A 13 9.02 -15.31 22.49
CA VAL A 13 10.48 -15.04 22.40
C VAL A 13 10.68 -13.62 21.90
N ASP A 14 11.52 -12.85 22.55
CA ASP A 14 11.97 -11.53 22.10
C ASP A 14 13.49 -11.56 21.88
N LEU A 15 13.95 -10.90 20.82
CA LEU A 15 15.33 -10.98 20.38
C LEU A 15 16.05 -9.65 20.57
N GLU A 16 17.17 -9.71 21.25
CA GLU A 16 18.09 -8.59 21.35
C GLU A 16 19.21 -8.73 20.33
N THR A 17 19.44 -7.65 19.60
CA THR A 17 20.26 -7.64 18.39
C THR A 17 21.23 -6.47 18.36
N PHE A 18 22.14 -6.49 17.42
CA PHE A 18 22.84 -5.27 16.99
C PHE A 18 21.85 -4.25 16.44
N LEU A 19 22.29 -3.01 16.28
CA LEU A 19 21.47 -1.97 15.67
C LEU A 19 21.23 -2.27 14.19
N ILE A 20 20.05 -1.89 13.71
CA ILE A 20 19.70 -2.00 12.29
C ILE A 20 20.54 -1.01 11.50
N GLU A 21 21.31 -1.52 10.54
CA GLU A 21 22.06 -0.73 9.58
C GLU A 21 21.34 -0.65 8.24
N PRO A 22 21.64 0.38 7.42
CA PRO A 22 21.08 0.48 6.08
C PRO A 22 21.38 -0.76 5.23
N GLY A 23 20.33 -1.37 4.68
CA GLY A 23 20.42 -2.60 3.90
C GLY A 23 20.46 -3.90 4.72
N GLY A 24 20.41 -3.82 6.04
CA GLY A 24 20.45 -4.95 6.96
C GLY A 24 19.28 -4.98 7.94
N SER A 25 18.04 -5.20 7.44
CA SER A 25 16.82 -5.19 8.27
C SER A 25 16.68 -6.37 9.23
N ALA A 26 17.54 -7.40 9.14
CA ALA A 26 17.71 -8.45 10.14
C ALA A 26 19.13 -8.36 10.71
N PRO A 27 19.35 -7.58 11.79
CA PRO A 27 20.67 -7.39 12.38
C PRO A 27 21.14 -8.67 13.08
N PRO A 28 22.48 -8.81 13.34
CA PRO A 28 23.00 -9.97 14.04
C PRO A 28 22.38 -10.16 15.43
N LEU A 29 22.05 -11.40 15.77
CA LEU A 29 21.50 -11.80 17.05
C LEU A 29 22.53 -11.69 18.18
N VAL A 30 22.12 -11.23 19.35
CA VAL A 30 22.93 -11.25 20.58
C VAL A 30 22.37 -12.26 21.59
N CYS A 31 21.09 -12.17 21.93
CA CYS A 31 20.42 -13.13 22.80
C CYS A 31 18.92 -13.23 22.49
N ALA A 32 18.29 -14.25 23.05
CA ALA A 32 16.84 -14.47 23.06
C ALA A 32 16.36 -14.55 24.50
N GLY A 33 15.47 -13.65 24.90
CA GLY A 33 14.61 -13.82 26.06
C GLY A 33 13.41 -14.69 25.68
N TRP A 34 12.91 -15.51 26.58
CA TRP A 34 11.76 -16.36 26.33
C TRP A 34 10.88 -16.53 27.55
N THR A 35 9.58 -16.71 27.33
CA THR A 35 8.60 -17.01 28.37
C THR A 35 7.60 -18.04 27.85
N VAL A 36 7.26 -19.02 28.70
CA VAL A 36 6.16 -19.98 28.51
C VAL A 36 5.14 -19.76 29.62
N TYR A 37 3.89 -19.63 29.25
CA TYR A 37 2.73 -19.57 30.14
C TYR A 37 1.91 -20.83 29.98
N ASP A 38 1.65 -21.55 31.06
CA ASP A 38 0.88 -22.79 31.11
C ASP A 38 -0.14 -22.72 32.26
N ASP A 39 -1.37 -22.27 31.97
CA ASP A 39 -2.47 -22.13 32.93
C ASP A 39 -2.05 -21.45 34.26
N GLY A 40 -1.35 -20.32 34.17
CA GLY A 40 -0.89 -19.56 35.32
C GLY A 40 0.52 -19.94 35.82
N LYS A 41 1.12 -21.03 35.30
CA LYS A 41 2.52 -21.33 35.54
C LYS A 41 3.39 -20.62 34.52
N VAL A 42 4.41 -19.96 34.96
CA VAL A 42 5.36 -19.21 34.12
C VAL A 42 6.74 -19.84 34.24
N GLN A 43 7.33 -20.13 33.08
CA GLN A 43 8.74 -20.48 32.92
C GLN A 43 9.38 -19.44 32.01
N ASN A 44 10.57 -19.00 32.30
CA ASN A 44 11.27 -18.03 31.50
C ASN A 44 12.79 -18.19 31.57
N GLY A 45 13.50 -17.44 30.75
CA GLY A 45 14.93 -17.43 30.75
C GLY A 45 15.52 -16.63 29.59
N ILE A 46 16.85 -16.62 29.55
CA ILE A 46 17.63 -15.96 28.51
C ILE A 46 18.67 -16.92 27.96
N ILE A 47 18.92 -16.84 26.66
CA ILE A 47 19.97 -17.59 25.97
C ILE A 47 20.74 -16.64 25.07
N THR A 48 22.07 -16.64 25.17
CA THR A 48 22.94 -15.91 24.24
C THR A 48 23.10 -16.65 22.92
N VAL A 49 23.45 -15.95 21.85
CA VAL A 49 23.80 -16.56 20.56
C VAL A 49 24.94 -17.60 20.66
N LYS A 50 25.76 -17.50 21.70
CA LYS A 50 26.86 -18.46 22.02
C LYS A 50 26.40 -19.70 22.78
N GLY A 51 25.11 -19.79 23.14
CA GLY A 51 24.52 -20.93 23.84
C GLY A 51 24.67 -20.88 25.36
N GLU A 52 25.14 -19.78 25.93
CA GLU A 52 25.09 -19.57 27.39
C GLU A 52 23.64 -19.22 27.78
N SER A 53 23.15 -19.82 28.88
CA SER A 53 21.73 -19.67 29.26
C SER A 53 21.55 -19.52 30.76
N GLU A 54 20.51 -18.81 31.17
CA GLU A 54 19.93 -18.80 32.51
C GLU A 54 18.42 -19.09 32.42
N GLY A 55 17.87 -19.90 33.32
CA GLY A 55 16.49 -20.36 33.35
C GLY A 55 16.34 -21.86 33.07
N ASP A 56 15.13 -22.29 32.70
CA ASP A 56 14.75 -23.71 32.63
C ASP A 56 15.19 -24.46 31.36
N PHE A 57 15.80 -23.77 30.41
CA PHE A 57 16.29 -24.37 29.18
C PHE A 57 17.80 -24.13 29.00
N HIS A 58 18.52 -25.18 28.60
CA HIS A 58 19.93 -25.15 28.28
C HIS A 58 20.18 -25.71 26.88
N GLY A 59 20.84 -24.92 26.02
CA GLY A 59 21.13 -25.30 24.64
C GLY A 59 21.25 -24.10 23.73
N PRO A 60 21.41 -24.28 22.41
CA PRO A 60 21.46 -23.17 21.47
C PRO A 60 20.05 -22.58 21.21
N VAL A 61 20.02 -21.35 20.70
CA VAL A 61 18.76 -20.60 20.46
C VAL A 61 17.81 -21.34 19.53
N ASP A 62 18.30 -21.88 18.41
CA ASP A 62 17.48 -22.61 17.44
C ASP A 62 16.84 -23.87 18.04
N ALA A 63 17.53 -24.58 18.95
CA ALA A 63 16.96 -25.73 19.65
C ALA A 63 15.82 -25.29 20.60
N LEU A 64 15.95 -24.14 21.28
CA LEU A 64 14.86 -23.55 22.06
C LEU A 64 13.66 -23.28 21.16
N ILE A 65 13.85 -22.61 20.01
CA ILE A 65 12.76 -22.27 19.09
C ILE A 65 12.04 -23.51 18.61
N LEU A 66 12.78 -24.55 18.19
CA LEU A 66 12.18 -25.82 17.75
C LEU A 66 11.41 -26.51 18.88
N LYS A 67 11.94 -26.47 20.11
CA LYS A 67 11.22 -27.00 21.29
C LYS A 67 9.93 -26.24 21.54
N LEU A 68 9.95 -24.91 21.56
CA LEU A 68 8.76 -24.09 21.78
C LEU A 68 7.71 -24.32 20.69
N PHE A 69 8.11 -24.45 19.43
CA PHE A 69 7.18 -24.80 18.35
C PHE A 69 6.56 -26.19 18.54
N ALA A 70 7.35 -27.18 18.97
CA ALA A 70 6.85 -28.53 19.26
C ALA A 70 5.89 -28.53 20.46
N ASP A 71 6.20 -27.78 21.50
CA ASP A 71 5.34 -27.65 22.68
C ASP A 71 4.00 -26.99 22.32
N VAL A 72 4.02 -25.87 21.59
CA VAL A 72 2.80 -25.19 21.11
C VAL A 72 1.92 -26.15 20.28
N ARG A 73 2.51 -26.92 19.35
CA ARG A 73 1.77 -27.93 18.55
C ARG A 73 1.19 -29.04 19.41
N THR A 74 1.97 -29.53 20.35
CA THR A 74 1.53 -30.61 21.26
C THR A 74 0.31 -30.18 22.08
N GLN A 75 0.35 -28.97 22.62
CA GLN A 75 -0.75 -28.43 23.41
C GLN A 75 -1.98 -28.10 22.55
N ALA A 76 -1.77 -27.59 21.33
CA ALA A 76 -2.86 -27.38 20.38
C ALA A 76 -3.54 -28.72 19.99
N ALA A 77 -2.74 -29.76 19.73
CA ALA A 77 -3.26 -31.11 19.44
C ALA A 77 -4.02 -31.73 20.63
N ALA A 78 -3.69 -31.32 21.87
CA ALA A 78 -4.43 -31.68 23.08
C ALA A 78 -5.74 -30.89 23.27
N GLY A 79 -6.12 -30.04 22.32
CA GLY A 79 -7.37 -29.25 22.37
C GLY A 79 -7.28 -27.99 23.25
N ARG A 80 -6.09 -27.59 23.65
CA ARG A 80 -5.86 -26.34 24.40
C ARG A 80 -5.77 -25.13 23.45
N VAL A 81 -6.07 -23.95 23.97
CA VAL A 81 -5.71 -22.71 23.28
C VAL A 81 -4.19 -22.56 23.35
N SER A 82 -3.52 -22.81 22.25
CA SER A 82 -2.06 -22.80 22.21
C SER A 82 -1.55 -21.91 21.08
N ARG A 83 -0.66 -20.96 21.40
CA ARG A 83 -0.12 -19.99 20.43
C ARG A 83 1.35 -19.65 20.76
N PHE A 84 2.10 -19.37 19.70
CA PHE A 84 3.34 -18.62 19.77
C PHE A 84 2.98 -17.15 19.56
N VAL A 85 3.23 -16.30 20.56
CA VAL A 85 2.79 -14.91 20.58
C VAL A 85 3.95 -13.96 20.74
N ASN A 86 3.89 -12.78 20.12
CA ASN A 86 4.81 -11.67 20.39
C ASN A 86 4.17 -10.35 19.88
N GLN A 87 4.91 -9.25 19.95
CA GLN A 87 4.56 -7.96 19.33
C GLN A 87 5.46 -7.72 18.11
N ASN A 88 4.89 -7.56 16.92
CA ASN A 88 5.63 -7.41 15.66
C ASN A 88 6.56 -8.59 15.35
N ILE A 89 6.07 -9.78 15.62
CA ILE A 89 6.77 -11.07 15.54
C ILE A 89 7.54 -11.33 14.23
N PRO A 90 7.17 -10.79 13.05
CA PRO A 90 7.95 -10.96 11.84
C PRO A 90 9.40 -10.44 11.94
N PHE A 91 9.66 -9.43 12.78
CA PHE A 91 11.03 -8.96 13.01
C PHE A 91 11.89 -10.07 13.64
N ASP A 92 11.40 -10.67 14.74
CA ASP A 92 12.10 -11.73 15.44
C ASP A 92 12.30 -12.97 14.57
N PHE A 93 11.26 -13.41 13.86
CA PHE A 93 11.37 -14.51 12.92
C PHE A 93 12.32 -14.18 11.75
N GLY A 94 12.39 -12.92 11.31
CA GLY A 94 13.33 -12.46 10.30
C GLY A 94 14.79 -12.62 10.75
N VAL A 95 15.10 -12.19 11.99
CA VAL A 95 16.42 -12.33 12.62
C VAL A 95 16.77 -13.81 12.83
N LEU A 96 15.82 -14.61 13.35
CA LEU A 96 16.02 -16.06 13.53
C LEU A 96 16.28 -16.77 12.21
N CYS A 97 15.50 -16.51 11.18
CA CYS A 97 15.66 -17.13 9.86
C CYS A 97 16.94 -16.68 9.13
N GLN A 98 17.41 -15.48 9.39
CA GLN A 98 18.70 -15.01 8.87
C GLN A 98 19.86 -15.68 9.59
N THR A 99 19.77 -15.88 10.90
CA THR A 99 20.81 -16.53 11.73
C THR A 99 20.77 -18.05 11.55
N TYR A 100 19.58 -18.64 11.49
CA TYR A 100 19.31 -20.06 11.42
C TYR A 100 18.38 -20.40 10.24
N PRO A 101 18.87 -20.45 8.98
CA PRO A 101 18.01 -20.62 7.79
C PRO A 101 17.17 -21.90 7.79
N HIS A 102 17.58 -22.95 8.51
CA HIS A 102 16.81 -24.20 8.64
C HIS A 102 15.49 -24.02 9.41
N LEU A 103 15.30 -22.90 10.14
CA LEU A 103 14.05 -22.59 10.81
C LEU A 103 12.93 -22.12 9.86
N ILE A 104 13.28 -21.68 8.64
CA ILE A 104 12.29 -21.12 7.68
C ILE A 104 11.09 -22.06 7.46
N PRO A 105 11.25 -23.35 7.14
CA PRO A 105 10.11 -24.25 6.97
C PRO A 105 9.26 -24.41 8.23
N HIS A 106 9.89 -24.38 9.40
CA HIS A 106 9.20 -24.50 10.68
C HIS A 106 8.37 -23.24 11.00
N VAL A 107 8.89 -22.06 10.71
CA VAL A 107 8.15 -20.79 10.85
C VAL A 107 6.91 -20.78 9.94
N PHE A 108 7.05 -21.15 8.65
CA PHE A 108 5.91 -21.23 7.74
C PHE A 108 4.89 -22.28 8.23
N ALA A 109 5.34 -23.42 8.72
CA ALA A 109 4.44 -24.45 9.26
C ALA A 109 3.65 -23.96 10.47
N MET A 110 4.25 -23.17 11.38
CA MET A 110 3.55 -22.53 12.49
C MET A 110 2.45 -21.56 12.02
N TYR A 111 2.72 -20.77 10.98
CA TYR A 111 1.71 -19.91 10.37
C TYR A 111 0.60 -20.69 9.65
N ASP A 112 0.94 -21.76 8.91
CA ASP A 112 -0.03 -22.62 8.21
C ASP A 112 -1.00 -23.29 9.18
N GLU A 113 -0.49 -23.76 10.32
CA GLU A 113 -1.25 -24.39 11.38
C GLU A 113 -2.07 -23.39 12.22
N GLY A 114 -1.93 -22.07 11.94
CA GLY A 114 -2.63 -21.02 12.69
C GLY A 114 -2.16 -20.88 14.13
N LEU A 115 -0.90 -21.21 14.41
CA LEU A 115 -0.33 -21.22 15.76
C LEU A 115 0.48 -19.97 16.11
N VAL A 116 0.56 -18.98 15.22
CA VAL A 116 1.23 -17.70 15.45
C VAL A 116 0.21 -16.59 15.54
N ASP A 117 0.27 -15.78 16.60
CA ASP A 117 -0.58 -14.60 16.75
C ASP A 117 0.26 -13.40 17.21
N ASP A 118 -0.13 -12.18 16.85
CA ASP A 118 0.62 -10.96 17.07
C ASP A 118 -0.24 -9.93 17.81
N THR A 119 0.22 -9.51 18.98
CA THR A 119 -0.50 -8.55 19.84
C THR A 119 -0.73 -7.21 19.14
N MET A 120 0.19 -6.77 18.26
CA MET A 120 0.04 -5.56 17.45
C MET A 120 -1.09 -5.72 16.43
N ILE A 121 -1.15 -6.85 15.73
CA ILE A 121 -2.19 -7.14 14.73
C ILE A 121 -3.57 -7.20 15.40
N ARG A 122 -3.66 -7.90 16.55
CA ARG A 122 -4.89 -7.97 17.34
C ARG A 122 -5.39 -6.59 17.75
N GLU A 123 -4.49 -5.75 18.27
CA GLU A 123 -4.80 -4.38 18.67
C GLU A 123 -5.29 -3.52 17.50
N GLN A 124 -4.62 -3.63 16.33
CA GLN A 124 -5.03 -2.90 15.13
C GLN A 124 -6.40 -3.35 14.62
N LEU A 125 -6.68 -4.65 14.62
CA LEU A 125 -7.99 -5.19 14.21
C LEU A 125 -9.10 -4.75 15.18
N THR A 126 -8.82 -4.73 16.48
CA THR A 126 -9.74 -4.19 17.51
C THR A 126 -10.04 -2.71 17.25
N ASP A 127 -9.02 -1.91 16.96
CA ASP A 127 -9.21 -0.49 16.64
C ASP A 127 -9.93 -0.27 15.31
N ILE A 128 -9.72 -1.13 14.30
CA ILE A 128 -10.48 -1.08 13.04
C ILE A 128 -11.96 -1.39 13.30
N ALA A 129 -12.26 -2.38 14.14
CA ALA A 129 -13.62 -2.71 14.53
C ALA A 129 -14.28 -1.57 15.31
N ALA A 130 -13.52 -0.84 16.11
CA ALA A 130 -13.99 0.36 16.81
C ALA A 130 -14.01 1.64 15.94
N GLY A 131 -13.48 1.60 14.70
CA GLY A 131 -13.37 2.76 13.81
C GLY A 131 -12.35 3.80 14.29
N SER A 132 -11.30 3.39 14.98
CA SER A 132 -10.32 4.29 15.62
C SER A 132 -8.86 3.96 15.33
N LEU A 133 -8.57 3.20 14.25
CA LEU A 133 -7.20 2.79 13.92
C LEU A 133 -6.24 3.98 13.89
N GLY A 134 -5.20 3.92 14.71
CA GLY A 134 -4.16 4.95 14.81
C GLY A 134 -4.55 6.19 15.63
N TRP A 135 -5.73 6.18 16.27
CA TRP A 135 -6.23 7.33 17.05
C TRP A 135 -6.84 6.90 18.37
N VAL A 136 -6.73 7.75 19.39
CA VAL A 136 -7.43 7.55 20.66
C VAL A 136 -8.88 8.01 20.49
N ARG A 137 -9.84 7.08 20.69
CA ARG A 137 -11.25 7.35 20.55
C ARG A 137 -11.73 8.38 21.57
N GLY A 138 -12.54 9.37 21.13
CA GLY A 138 -13.19 10.33 22.01
C GLY A 138 -12.28 11.36 22.69
N ILE A 139 -10.96 11.31 22.45
CA ILE A 139 -10.02 12.24 23.06
C ILE A 139 -9.37 13.11 21.98
N VAL A 140 -9.49 14.41 22.18
CA VAL A 140 -8.79 15.42 21.39
C VAL A 140 -7.83 16.21 22.29
N SER A 141 -6.72 16.67 21.71
CA SER A 141 -5.80 17.56 22.44
C SER A 141 -6.49 18.88 22.79
N PRO A 142 -5.95 19.68 23.72
CA PRO A 142 -6.46 21.02 24.01
C PRO A 142 -6.55 21.95 22.77
N ARG A 143 -5.90 21.59 21.66
CA ARG A 143 -5.92 22.31 20.38
C ARG A 143 -6.95 21.71 19.38
N GLY A 144 -7.80 20.77 19.81
CA GLY A 144 -8.80 20.11 18.98
C GLY A 144 -8.26 19.06 18.00
N THR A 145 -6.98 18.66 18.11
CA THR A 145 -6.38 17.63 17.24
C THR A 145 -6.54 16.25 17.86
N ARG A 146 -6.85 15.24 17.04
CA ARG A 146 -6.89 13.83 17.48
C ARG A 146 -5.53 13.40 18.02
N ILE A 147 -5.54 12.61 19.10
CA ILE A 147 -4.32 12.05 19.72
C ILE A 147 -3.99 10.75 18.97
N ARG A 148 -2.73 10.63 18.52
CA ARG A 148 -2.25 9.41 17.88
C ARG A 148 -2.12 8.26 18.86
N ARG A 149 -2.50 7.06 18.41
CA ARG A 149 -2.29 5.78 19.08
C ARG A 149 -1.14 5.05 18.40
N ASN A 150 -0.17 4.58 19.19
CA ASN A 150 0.90 3.70 18.71
C ASN A 150 0.62 2.26 19.13
N TYR A 151 1.26 1.32 18.46
CA TYR A 151 1.09 -0.12 18.66
C TYR A 151 2.40 -0.79 19.08
N THR A 152 3.31 -0.06 19.74
CA THR A 152 4.50 -0.65 20.36
C THR A 152 4.09 -1.43 21.61
N LEU A 153 4.91 -2.42 22.02
CA LEU A 153 4.65 -3.18 23.23
C LEU A 153 4.51 -2.24 24.45
N LYS A 154 5.38 -1.25 24.59
CA LYS A 154 5.30 -0.23 25.64
C LYS A 154 3.95 0.49 25.68
N ASP A 155 3.47 0.97 24.52
CA ASP A 155 2.21 1.71 24.47
C ASP A 155 1.00 0.80 24.76
N MET A 156 1.05 -0.47 24.34
CA MET A 156 0.02 -1.46 24.64
C MET A 156 0.03 -1.88 26.12
N ALA A 157 1.22 -2.16 26.69
CA ALA A 157 1.37 -2.47 28.11
C ALA A 157 0.83 -1.34 29.00
N LYS A 158 1.15 -0.08 28.66
CA LYS A 158 0.60 1.07 29.39
C LYS A 158 -0.93 1.14 29.32
N ARG A 159 -1.52 0.93 28.13
CA ARG A 159 -2.98 1.03 27.96
C ARG A 159 -3.74 -0.12 28.61
N ARG A 160 -3.20 -1.34 28.49
CA ARG A 160 -3.91 -2.57 28.82
C ARG A 160 -3.66 -3.04 30.27
N LEU A 161 -2.44 -2.79 30.74
CA LEU A 161 -1.97 -3.33 32.02
C LEU A 161 -1.58 -2.24 33.02
N ASP A 162 -1.58 -0.95 32.60
CA ASP A 162 -1.02 0.20 33.33
C ASP A 162 0.47 0.03 33.71
N VAL A 163 1.22 -0.72 32.92
CA VAL A 163 2.65 -0.97 33.13
C VAL A 163 3.47 0.03 32.30
N ASP A 164 4.39 0.73 32.95
CA ASP A 164 5.38 1.60 32.32
C ASP A 164 6.69 0.85 32.07
N MET A 165 6.98 0.53 30.80
CA MET A 165 8.22 -0.15 30.41
C MET A 165 9.37 0.83 30.21
N ASP A 166 10.54 0.56 30.78
CA ASP A 166 11.76 1.27 30.40
C ASP A 166 12.33 0.71 29.11
N LYS A 167 12.29 1.50 28.04
CA LYS A 167 12.84 1.16 26.72
C LYS A 167 14.09 1.98 26.36
N THR A 168 14.73 2.62 27.33
CA THR A 168 15.85 3.55 27.07
C THR A 168 17.20 3.00 27.51
N THR A 169 17.24 2.24 28.58
CA THR A 169 18.50 1.88 29.26
C THR A 169 19.28 0.81 28.48
N TRP A 170 18.66 -0.29 28.08
CA TRP A 170 19.38 -1.43 27.48
C TRP A 170 19.23 -1.59 25.99
N ARG A 171 18.17 -1.08 25.40
CA ARG A 171 17.84 -1.24 23.98
C ARG A 171 18.99 -0.99 22.99
N MET A 172 19.92 -0.10 23.32
CA MET A 172 21.03 0.31 22.46
C MET A 172 22.36 -0.36 22.83
N GLY A 173 22.42 -1.17 23.90
CA GLY A 173 23.68 -1.63 24.50
C GLY A 173 23.97 -3.12 24.32
N TYR A 174 23.06 -3.91 23.72
CA TYR A 174 23.27 -5.36 23.63
C TYR A 174 24.45 -5.78 22.76
N ALA A 175 24.79 -5.02 21.73
CA ALA A 175 25.95 -5.29 20.89
C ALA A 175 27.25 -5.37 21.70
N ASP A 176 27.38 -4.58 22.75
CA ASP A 176 28.56 -4.55 23.64
C ASP A 176 28.64 -5.81 24.52
N LEU A 177 27.54 -6.54 24.68
CA LEU A 177 27.45 -7.74 25.52
C LEU A 177 27.74 -9.05 24.79
N VAL A 178 27.80 -9.06 23.48
CA VAL A 178 27.94 -10.30 22.67
C VAL A 178 29.18 -11.13 23.01
N ASP A 179 30.27 -10.48 23.39
CA ASP A 179 31.52 -11.15 23.77
C ASP A 179 31.72 -11.23 25.31
N VAL A 180 30.76 -10.75 26.11
CA VAL A 180 30.79 -10.84 27.55
C VAL A 180 30.08 -12.13 27.98
N PRO A 181 30.69 -12.98 28.86
CA PRO A 181 30.00 -14.14 29.41
C PRO A 181 28.68 -13.75 30.10
N LEU A 182 27.62 -14.52 29.90
CA LEU A 182 26.29 -14.21 30.43
C LEU A 182 26.28 -14.00 31.95
N ALA A 183 27.09 -14.77 32.70
CA ALA A 183 27.25 -14.63 34.16
C ALA A 183 27.77 -13.25 34.59
N ARG A 184 28.38 -12.49 33.69
CA ARG A 184 28.88 -11.12 33.95
C ARG A 184 27.96 -10.02 33.41
N TRP A 185 26.85 -10.37 32.78
CA TRP A 185 25.91 -9.38 32.29
C TRP A 185 25.26 -8.63 33.48
N PRO A 186 25.03 -7.33 33.35
CA PRO A 186 24.21 -6.59 34.29
C PRO A 186 22.83 -7.24 34.43
N GLN A 187 22.33 -7.37 35.67
CA GLN A 187 21.03 -8.00 35.92
C GLN A 187 19.91 -7.29 35.11
N GLY A 188 19.91 -5.96 35.09
CA GLY A 188 18.94 -5.21 34.32
C GLY A 188 18.92 -5.49 32.79
N ALA A 189 20.04 -5.94 32.19
CA ALA A 189 20.06 -6.37 30.79
C ALA A 189 19.38 -7.74 30.62
N LYS A 190 19.57 -8.65 31.59
CA LYS A 190 18.90 -9.95 31.59
C LYS A 190 17.39 -9.80 31.80
N ASP A 191 17.02 -9.00 32.82
CA ASP A 191 15.62 -8.74 33.15
C ASP A 191 14.90 -8.11 31.96
N TYR A 192 15.52 -7.11 31.29
CA TYR A 192 14.93 -6.44 30.14
C TYR A 192 14.56 -7.43 29.00
N ALA A 193 15.46 -8.36 28.63
CA ALA A 193 15.22 -9.34 27.59
C ALA A 193 14.09 -10.33 27.93
N VAL A 194 13.90 -10.63 29.22
CA VAL A 194 12.86 -11.56 29.69
C VAL A 194 11.53 -10.85 29.92
N ASP A 195 11.56 -9.64 30.50
CA ASP A 195 10.34 -8.88 30.82
C ASP A 195 9.49 -8.58 29.59
N ASP A 196 10.11 -8.28 28.44
CA ASP A 196 9.39 -8.01 27.20
C ASP A 196 8.52 -9.21 26.77
N THR A 197 9.01 -10.44 26.96
CA THR A 197 8.26 -11.66 26.61
C THR A 197 7.10 -11.93 27.58
N GLY A 198 7.29 -11.69 28.86
CA GLY A 198 6.23 -11.79 29.87
C GLY A 198 5.12 -10.78 29.62
N ILE A 199 5.48 -9.52 29.40
CA ILE A 199 4.52 -8.43 29.11
C ILE A 199 3.77 -8.70 27.82
N ALA A 200 4.40 -9.25 26.78
CA ALA A 200 3.72 -9.60 25.53
C ALA A 200 2.65 -10.67 25.76
N ILE A 201 2.91 -11.67 26.58
CA ILE A 201 1.92 -12.69 27.00
C ILE A 201 0.77 -12.03 27.80
N ASP A 202 1.07 -11.17 28.76
CA ASP A 202 0.05 -10.51 29.59
C ASP A 202 -0.86 -9.60 28.73
N VAL A 203 -0.29 -8.85 27.77
CA VAL A 203 -1.05 -8.07 26.80
C VAL A 203 -1.97 -8.98 25.98
N TYR A 204 -1.46 -10.13 25.51
CA TYR A 204 -2.26 -11.08 24.74
C TYR A 204 -3.41 -11.66 25.56
N LEU A 205 -3.16 -12.06 26.81
CA LEU A 205 -4.19 -12.58 27.74
C LEU A 205 -5.28 -11.51 28.00
N HIS A 206 -4.86 -10.25 28.20
CA HIS A 206 -5.80 -9.15 28.36
C HIS A 206 -6.66 -8.94 27.11
N GLN A 207 -6.05 -8.95 25.91
CA GLN A 207 -6.77 -8.83 24.64
C GLN A 207 -7.78 -9.95 24.42
N ARG A 208 -7.50 -11.18 24.92
CA ARG A 208 -8.45 -12.31 24.84
C ARG A 208 -9.66 -12.14 25.75
N GLY A 209 -9.55 -11.38 26.84
CA GLY A 209 -10.66 -11.09 27.75
C GLY A 209 -11.62 -10.01 27.25
N GLU A 210 -11.34 -9.38 26.09
CA GLU A 210 -12.23 -8.35 25.53
C GLU A 210 -13.30 -8.92 24.61
N VAL A 211 -14.51 -8.40 24.76
CA VAL A 211 -15.60 -8.64 23.81
C VAL A 211 -15.51 -7.65 22.66
N LEU A 212 -15.39 -8.14 21.43
CA LEU A 212 -15.32 -7.34 20.22
C LEU A 212 -16.68 -7.41 19.52
N ALA A 213 -17.43 -6.29 19.49
CA ALA A 213 -18.66 -6.17 18.72
C ALA A 213 -19.60 -7.39 18.87
N ASP A 214 -19.84 -7.83 20.11
CA ASP A 214 -20.62 -9.02 20.47
C ASP A 214 -20.01 -10.40 20.08
N ILE A 215 -18.73 -10.43 19.65
CA ILE A 215 -18.02 -11.69 19.36
C ILE A 215 -17.38 -12.19 20.67
N ASP A 216 -18.02 -13.12 21.31
CA ASP A 216 -17.57 -13.78 22.57
C ASP A 216 -16.70 -15.02 22.25
N SER A 217 -15.62 -14.85 21.50
CA SER A 217 -14.76 -15.98 21.13
C SER A 217 -13.37 -15.97 21.72
N GLY A 218 -12.94 -14.87 22.34
CA GLY A 218 -11.55 -14.66 22.76
C GLY A 218 -10.55 -14.66 21.59
N GLU A 219 -11.06 -14.75 20.36
CA GLU A 219 -10.32 -14.73 19.10
C GLU A 219 -10.69 -13.46 18.33
N VAL A 220 -9.69 -12.69 17.93
CA VAL A 220 -9.91 -11.52 17.07
C VAL A 220 -10.09 -11.99 15.62
N PRO A 221 -11.25 -11.74 14.97
CA PRO A 221 -11.49 -12.21 13.63
C PRO A 221 -10.40 -11.78 12.65
N ASN A 222 -9.94 -12.73 11.83
CA ASN A 222 -8.91 -12.54 10.80
C ASN A 222 -7.48 -12.25 11.31
N SER A 223 -7.21 -12.35 12.63
CA SER A 223 -5.87 -12.11 13.19
C SER A 223 -4.80 -12.98 12.54
N LEU A 224 -5.03 -14.28 12.45
CA LEU A 224 -4.05 -15.24 11.93
C LEU A 224 -3.69 -15.01 10.45
N GLU A 225 -4.68 -14.66 9.62
CA GLU A 225 -4.43 -14.29 8.21
C GLU A 225 -3.62 -13.01 8.09
N GLN A 226 -3.88 -12.04 8.95
CA GLN A 226 -3.10 -10.80 8.94
C GLN A 226 -1.67 -11.03 9.44
N CYS A 227 -1.44 -11.96 10.36
CA CYS A 227 -0.11 -12.40 10.76
C CYS A 227 0.65 -13.06 9.59
N ARG A 228 -0.01 -13.94 8.81
CA ARG A 228 0.57 -14.51 7.57
C ARG A 228 0.95 -13.43 6.56
N ALA A 229 0.06 -12.48 6.33
CA ALA A 229 0.33 -11.34 5.44
C ALA A 229 1.51 -10.50 5.94
N HIS A 230 1.57 -10.20 7.24
CA HIS A 230 2.65 -9.45 7.86
C HIS A 230 4.00 -10.14 7.68
N TRP A 231 4.06 -11.47 7.89
CA TRP A 231 5.26 -12.26 7.65
C TRP A 231 5.76 -12.16 6.20
N SER A 232 4.88 -12.36 5.22
CA SER A 232 5.25 -12.28 3.80
C SER A 232 5.74 -10.90 3.39
N LEU A 233 5.11 -9.83 3.87
CA LEU A 233 5.51 -8.45 3.65
C LEU A 233 6.86 -8.14 4.33
N HIS A 234 7.11 -8.70 5.50
CA HIS A 234 8.39 -8.53 6.19
C HIS A 234 9.54 -9.23 5.43
N LEU A 235 9.33 -10.43 4.92
CA LEU A 235 10.31 -11.12 4.07
C LEU A 235 10.67 -10.29 2.82
N MET A 236 9.68 -9.63 2.23
CA MET A 236 9.88 -8.70 1.12
C MET A 236 10.72 -7.48 1.56
N SER A 237 10.43 -6.93 2.74
CA SER A 237 11.24 -5.85 3.34
C SER A 237 12.67 -6.29 3.61
N LEU A 238 12.89 -7.50 4.13
CA LEU A 238 14.24 -8.04 4.40
C LEU A 238 15.09 -8.16 3.13
N TRP A 239 14.50 -8.66 2.05
CA TRP A 239 15.21 -8.77 0.76
C TRP A 239 15.46 -7.40 0.15
N GLY A 240 14.47 -6.52 0.18
CA GLY A 240 14.52 -5.17 -0.35
C GLY A 240 14.75 -5.09 -1.86
N ILE A 241 14.67 -3.88 -2.39
CA ILE A 241 14.85 -3.59 -3.83
C ILE A 241 16.11 -2.76 -4.07
N ARG A 242 16.75 -2.93 -5.22
CA ARG A 242 17.97 -2.22 -5.64
C ARG A 242 17.66 -1.14 -6.68
N THR A 243 18.57 -0.18 -6.81
CA THR A 243 18.55 0.85 -7.85
C THR A 243 19.83 0.85 -8.68
N GLU A 244 19.75 1.40 -9.89
CA GLU A 244 20.90 1.60 -10.76
C GLU A 244 21.51 2.99 -10.55
N GLY A 245 22.70 3.06 -9.94
CA GLY A 245 23.35 4.31 -9.56
C GLY A 245 23.60 5.27 -10.73
N SER A 246 23.93 4.77 -11.92
CA SER A 246 24.12 5.59 -13.13
C SER A 246 22.82 6.25 -13.59
N LYS A 247 21.69 5.53 -13.55
CA LYS A 247 20.36 6.10 -13.85
C LYS A 247 19.95 7.12 -12.82
N VAL A 248 20.15 6.82 -11.53
CA VAL A 248 19.84 7.76 -10.43
C VAL A 248 20.63 9.06 -10.59
N ALA A 249 21.93 8.99 -10.86
CA ALA A 249 22.79 10.16 -11.04
C ALA A 249 22.34 11.02 -12.23
N ARG A 250 22.01 10.38 -13.36
CA ARG A 250 21.51 11.07 -14.56
C ARG A 250 20.17 11.75 -14.27
N TYR A 251 19.22 11.04 -13.68
CA TYR A 251 17.90 11.57 -13.37
C TYR A 251 17.97 12.72 -12.36
N LYS A 252 18.82 12.60 -11.33
CA LYS A 252 19.09 13.70 -10.40
C LYS A 252 19.60 14.94 -11.12
N HIS A 253 20.58 14.78 -12.02
CA HIS A 253 21.13 15.88 -12.79
C HIS A 253 20.08 16.56 -13.69
N GLU A 254 19.22 15.78 -14.35
CA GLU A 254 18.10 16.31 -15.14
C GLU A 254 17.13 17.14 -14.27
N LEU A 255 16.80 16.64 -13.07
CA LEU A 255 15.95 17.37 -12.12
C LEU A 255 16.60 18.66 -11.58
N GLU A 256 17.91 18.63 -11.31
CA GLU A 256 18.67 19.81 -10.86
C GLU A 256 18.73 20.90 -11.93
N LEU A 257 18.98 20.51 -13.20
CA LEU A 257 18.94 21.45 -14.34
C LEU A 257 17.53 22.05 -14.52
N ARG A 258 16.50 21.21 -14.49
CA ARG A 258 15.10 21.65 -14.56
C ARG A 258 14.78 22.64 -13.44
N LEU A 259 15.13 22.31 -12.22
CA LEU A 259 14.88 23.16 -11.05
C LEU A 259 15.57 24.52 -11.18
N GLY A 260 16.80 24.57 -11.70
CA GLY A 260 17.54 25.79 -11.97
C GLY A 260 16.81 26.72 -12.95
N VAL A 261 16.43 26.18 -14.12
CA VAL A 261 15.70 26.96 -15.15
C VAL A 261 14.37 27.50 -14.60
N LEU A 262 13.61 26.65 -13.87
CA LEU A 262 12.35 27.08 -13.28
C LEU A 262 12.53 28.11 -12.18
N ALA A 263 13.56 27.99 -11.35
CA ALA A 263 13.87 28.96 -10.29
C ALA A 263 14.25 30.32 -10.85
N ASP A 264 15.06 30.36 -11.91
CA ASP A 264 15.46 31.61 -12.59
C ASP A 264 14.24 32.32 -13.20
N ALA A 265 13.38 31.58 -13.92
CA ALA A 265 12.16 32.13 -14.50
C ALA A 265 11.20 32.69 -13.43
N LEU A 266 10.96 31.92 -12.36
CA LEU A 266 10.08 32.36 -11.28
C LEU A 266 10.65 33.50 -10.44
N SER A 267 11.97 33.59 -10.33
CA SER A 267 12.64 34.74 -9.68
C SER A 267 12.50 36.02 -10.50
N ALA A 268 12.63 35.92 -11.82
CA ALA A 268 12.48 37.06 -12.71
C ALA A 268 11.07 37.68 -12.67
N VAL A 269 10.02 36.84 -12.40
CA VAL A 269 8.65 37.34 -12.25
C VAL A 269 8.23 37.54 -10.77
N GLY A 270 9.15 37.41 -9.81
CA GLY A 270 8.95 37.73 -8.40
C GLY A 270 8.29 36.63 -7.54
N PHE A 271 7.95 35.44 -8.10
CA PHE A 271 7.31 34.33 -7.37
C PHE A 271 8.28 33.60 -6.44
N ILE A 272 9.56 33.60 -6.78
CA ILE A 272 10.64 33.12 -5.92
C ILE A 272 11.56 34.31 -5.62
N ARG A 273 11.94 34.48 -4.39
CA ARG A 273 12.81 35.62 -3.99
C ARG A 273 14.26 35.30 -4.32
N GLY A 274 14.86 36.18 -5.12
CA GLY A 274 16.31 36.25 -5.30
C GLY A 274 17.03 36.58 -3.98
N GLY A 275 18.32 36.24 -3.85
CA GLY A 275 19.06 36.39 -2.61
C GLY A 275 19.09 37.86 -2.08
N GLY A 276 18.98 38.02 -0.76
CA GLY A 276 19.44 39.24 -0.08
C GLY A 276 18.41 40.13 0.57
N ILE A 277 17.14 39.75 0.76
CA ILE A 277 16.21 40.53 1.60
C ILE A 277 16.36 40.09 3.06
N LYS A 278 16.68 41.03 3.96
CA LYS A 278 16.87 40.79 5.39
C LYS A 278 15.80 39.82 5.98
N GLY A 279 16.25 38.68 6.50
CA GLY A 279 15.44 37.73 7.24
C GLY A 279 14.71 36.63 6.44
N LYS A 280 14.86 36.56 5.12
CA LYS A 280 14.28 35.49 4.28
C LYS A 280 15.35 34.80 3.43
N LYS A 281 15.35 33.44 3.46
CA LYS A 281 16.32 32.63 2.69
C LYS A 281 16.12 32.86 1.18
N ALA A 282 17.23 32.96 0.43
CA ALA A 282 17.20 32.89 -1.03
C ALA A 282 16.43 31.65 -1.49
N GLY A 283 15.66 31.77 -2.57
CA GLY A 283 14.81 30.66 -3.08
C GLY A 283 13.48 30.48 -2.34
N SER A 284 13.11 31.33 -1.36
CA SER A 284 11.80 31.23 -0.72
C SER A 284 10.69 31.78 -1.61
N LYS A 285 9.55 31.07 -1.67
CA LYS A 285 8.34 31.46 -2.41
C LYS A 285 7.74 32.75 -1.82
N ASP A 286 7.32 33.68 -2.68
CA ASP A 286 6.50 34.82 -2.25
C ASP A 286 5.04 34.40 -2.10
N LYS A 287 4.69 33.93 -0.90
CA LYS A 287 3.36 33.35 -0.60
C LYS A 287 2.24 34.35 -0.88
N LYS A 288 2.47 35.63 -0.60
CA LYS A 288 1.45 36.69 -0.82
C LYS A 288 1.17 36.88 -2.30
N LEU A 289 2.22 37.02 -3.12
CA LEU A 289 2.06 37.19 -4.56
C LEU A 289 1.39 35.99 -5.22
N ILE A 290 1.74 34.78 -4.77
CA ILE A 290 1.11 33.54 -5.27
C ILE A 290 -0.38 33.50 -4.87
N GLU A 291 -0.70 33.80 -3.61
CA GLU A 291 -2.09 33.83 -3.10
C GLU A 291 -2.90 34.87 -3.85
N ASP A 292 -2.38 36.10 -3.99
CA ASP A 292 -3.05 37.17 -4.70
C ASP A 292 -3.33 36.79 -6.17
N THR A 293 -2.38 36.13 -6.84
CA THR A 293 -2.54 35.65 -8.22
C THR A 293 -3.61 34.57 -8.34
N ILE A 294 -3.66 33.61 -7.41
CA ILE A 294 -4.70 32.56 -7.40
C ILE A 294 -6.07 33.18 -7.14
N LEU A 295 -6.19 34.13 -6.21
CA LEU A 295 -7.45 34.81 -5.90
C LEU A 295 -7.94 35.67 -7.07
N GLU A 296 -7.04 36.37 -7.78
CA GLU A 296 -7.40 37.10 -9.00
C GLU A 296 -7.93 36.15 -10.09
N LEU A 297 -7.31 35.00 -10.27
CA LEU A 297 -7.78 33.99 -11.23
C LEU A 297 -9.12 33.41 -10.80
N ASN A 298 -9.33 33.13 -9.52
CA ASN A 298 -10.60 32.62 -8.98
C ASN A 298 -11.77 33.62 -9.19
N ALA A 299 -11.48 34.92 -9.25
CA ALA A 299 -12.46 35.96 -9.54
C ALA A 299 -12.65 36.21 -11.04
N SER A 300 -11.90 35.55 -11.92
CA SER A 300 -11.93 35.76 -13.36
C SER A 300 -12.79 34.72 -14.09
N PRO A 301 -13.28 35.00 -15.32
CA PRO A 301 -13.96 34.03 -16.16
C PRO A 301 -13.08 32.82 -16.58
N LEU A 302 -11.78 32.87 -16.30
CA LEU A 302 -10.84 31.78 -16.57
C LEU A 302 -10.86 30.70 -15.50
N TRP A 303 -11.50 30.95 -14.34
CA TRP A 303 -11.61 29.93 -13.30
C TRP A 303 -12.54 28.81 -13.78
N PRO A 304 -12.14 27.52 -13.65
CA PRO A 304 -12.96 26.44 -14.17
C PRO A 304 -14.31 26.38 -13.46
N ASP A 305 -15.40 26.21 -14.20
CA ASP A 305 -16.74 26.07 -13.66
C ASP A 305 -16.81 24.90 -12.66
N GLY A 306 -17.33 25.15 -11.46
CA GLY A 306 -17.46 24.14 -10.42
C GLY A 306 -16.17 23.72 -9.71
N HIS A 307 -15.00 24.33 -10.04
CA HIS A 307 -13.77 24.06 -9.33
C HIS A 307 -13.71 24.89 -8.03
N GLU A 308 -13.60 24.21 -6.89
CA GLU A 308 -13.47 24.88 -5.59
C GLU A 308 -12.04 25.31 -5.33
N LEU A 309 -11.88 26.52 -4.79
CA LEU A 309 -10.58 27.03 -4.36
C LEU A 309 -10.05 26.20 -3.18
N ALA A 310 -8.98 25.43 -3.40
CA ALA A 310 -8.36 24.61 -2.36
C ALA A 310 -7.86 25.47 -1.19
N ARG A 311 -8.26 25.12 0.04
CA ARG A 311 -7.88 25.82 1.27
C ARG A 311 -7.21 24.86 2.26
N THR A 312 -6.36 25.41 3.09
CA THR A 312 -5.78 24.69 4.24
C THR A 312 -6.81 24.60 5.37
N ASP A 313 -6.58 23.73 6.35
CA ASP A 313 -7.40 23.62 7.57
C ASP A 313 -7.59 24.94 8.32
N LYS A 314 -6.73 25.95 8.07
CA LYS A 314 -6.79 27.30 8.63
C LYS A 314 -7.47 28.33 7.71
N GLY A 315 -8.06 27.89 6.61
CA GLY A 315 -8.78 28.71 5.65
C GLY A 315 -7.90 29.50 4.64
N ALA A 316 -6.57 29.44 4.72
CA ALA A 316 -5.68 30.06 3.73
C ALA A 316 -5.70 29.27 2.40
N VAL A 317 -5.41 29.96 1.28
CA VAL A 317 -5.28 29.30 -0.03
C VAL A 317 -4.20 28.21 0.04
N ALA A 318 -4.54 26.99 -0.40
CA ALA A 318 -3.59 25.89 -0.43
C ALA A 318 -2.62 26.03 -1.62
N MET A 319 -1.33 26.09 -1.32
CA MET A 319 -0.25 26.22 -2.31
C MET A 319 0.63 24.96 -2.32
N THR A 320 0.03 23.81 -2.05
CA THR A 320 0.71 22.50 -2.14
C THR A 320 0.84 22.08 -3.59
N ALA A 321 1.81 21.18 -3.89
CA ALA A 321 1.95 20.63 -5.23
C ALA A 321 0.62 20.03 -5.72
N ALA A 322 -0.06 19.25 -4.87
CA ALA A 322 -1.32 18.61 -5.21
C ALA A 322 -2.44 19.63 -5.54
N ALA A 323 -2.58 20.71 -4.76
CA ALA A 323 -3.58 21.76 -5.03
C ALA A 323 -3.29 22.53 -6.32
N MET A 324 -2.01 22.73 -6.63
CA MET A 324 -1.59 23.40 -7.86
C MET A 324 -1.77 22.48 -9.08
N ASP A 325 -1.44 21.20 -8.95
CA ASP A 325 -1.64 20.21 -10.01
C ASP A 325 -3.14 20.05 -10.32
N ASP A 326 -3.99 20.01 -9.29
CA ASP A 326 -5.45 19.95 -9.43
C ASP A 326 -6.03 21.17 -10.14
N LEU A 327 -5.55 22.37 -9.79
CA LEU A 327 -5.95 23.60 -10.48
C LEU A 327 -5.53 23.60 -11.95
N LEU A 328 -4.28 23.20 -12.25
CA LEU A 328 -3.78 23.14 -13.63
C LEU A 328 -4.48 22.09 -14.47
N GLU A 329 -4.80 20.94 -13.87
CA GLU A 329 -5.59 19.90 -14.53
C GLU A 329 -7.03 20.38 -14.81
N ALA A 330 -7.61 21.17 -13.88
CA ALA A 330 -8.92 21.77 -14.06
C ALA A 330 -8.96 22.79 -15.20
N LEU A 331 -7.83 23.46 -15.44
CA LEU A 331 -7.69 24.47 -16.50
C LEU A 331 -7.38 23.87 -17.87
N ASP A 332 -7.12 22.56 -17.96
CA ASP A 332 -6.78 21.82 -19.19
C ASP A 332 -5.65 22.49 -20.03
N LEU A 333 -4.59 22.89 -19.35
CA LEU A 333 -3.49 23.63 -19.95
C LEU A 333 -2.31 22.72 -20.31
N ASN A 334 -1.97 22.63 -21.59
CA ASN A 334 -0.76 21.96 -22.10
C ASN A 334 0.50 22.83 -21.99
N LEU A 335 0.75 23.39 -20.81
CA LEU A 335 1.88 24.30 -20.55
C LEU A 335 3.10 23.60 -19.93
N VAL A 336 2.86 22.57 -19.15
CA VAL A 336 3.89 21.79 -18.45
C VAL A 336 3.46 20.32 -18.40
N PRO A 337 4.40 19.37 -18.33
CA PRO A 337 4.07 17.96 -18.19
C PRO A 337 3.52 17.68 -16.78
N VAL A 338 2.20 17.80 -16.60
CA VAL A 338 1.49 17.51 -15.34
C VAL A 338 1.34 16.01 -15.13
N LYS A 339 1.23 15.23 -16.22
CA LYS A 339 1.17 13.76 -16.21
C LYS A 339 2.43 13.19 -16.86
N ALA A 340 2.70 11.89 -16.55
CA ALA A 340 3.81 11.17 -17.19
C ALA A 340 3.73 11.32 -18.71
N VAL A 341 4.64 12.09 -19.27
CA VAL A 341 4.71 12.29 -20.72
C VAL A 341 5.88 11.46 -21.22
N ASP A 342 5.57 10.51 -22.07
CA ASP A 342 6.55 9.61 -22.70
C ASP A 342 7.42 10.35 -23.74
N ASN A 343 7.13 11.60 -24.00
CA ASN A 343 7.74 12.42 -25.01
C ASN A 343 8.62 13.52 -24.40
N LYS A 344 9.82 13.71 -24.92
CA LYS A 344 10.70 14.84 -24.55
C LYS A 344 10.11 16.20 -24.92
N GLU A 345 9.32 16.25 -25.97
CA GLU A 345 8.77 17.46 -26.56
C GLU A 345 8.03 18.37 -25.54
N PRO A 346 7.11 17.86 -24.68
CA PRO A 346 6.48 18.71 -23.66
C PRO A 346 7.43 19.21 -22.58
N VAL A 347 8.47 18.44 -22.23
CA VAL A 347 9.48 18.86 -21.27
C VAL A 347 10.35 19.96 -21.83
N ASP A 348 10.83 19.80 -23.07
CA ASP A 348 11.65 20.78 -23.76
C ASP A 348 10.85 22.06 -23.99
N PHE A 349 9.59 21.96 -24.43
CA PHE A 349 8.68 23.09 -24.57
C PHE A 349 8.51 23.87 -23.27
N ALA A 350 8.22 23.17 -22.15
CA ALA A 350 8.03 23.82 -20.86
C ALA A 350 9.30 24.52 -20.34
N LEU A 351 10.49 23.97 -20.63
CA LEU A 351 11.77 24.61 -20.29
C LEU A 351 12.03 25.84 -21.18
N ASP A 352 11.69 25.77 -22.45
CA ASP A 352 11.82 26.95 -23.37
C ASP A 352 10.81 28.03 -23.04
N LEU A 353 9.58 27.67 -22.68
CA LEU A 353 8.59 28.57 -22.11
C LEU A 353 9.14 29.27 -20.85
N ALA A 354 9.71 28.51 -19.92
CA ALA A 354 10.29 29.05 -18.70
C ALA A 354 11.42 30.06 -19.00
N ARG A 355 12.33 29.76 -19.94
CA ARG A 355 13.42 30.62 -20.35
C ARG A 355 12.94 31.91 -21.01
N SER A 356 11.91 31.84 -21.85
CA SER A 356 11.39 32.98 -22.60
C SER A 356 10.41 33.84 -21.81
N LEU A 357 9.71 33.28 -20.83
CA LEU A 357 8.62 33.91 -20.09
C LEU A 357 8.94 35.29 -19.53
N PRO A 358 10.13 35.55 -18.91
CA PRO A 358 10.47 36.88 -18.38
C PRO A 358 10.53 37.97 -19.44
N SER A 359 10.95 37.64 -20.65
CA SER A 359 11.17 38.61 -21.77
C SER A 359 10.00 38.63 -22.76
N THR A 360 9.01 37.72 -22.65
CA THR A 360 7.86 37.69 -23.54
C THR A 360 6.97 38.93 -23.32
N PRO A 361 6.75 39.78 -24.33
CA PRO A 361 5.89 40.94 -24.21
C PRO A 361 4.41 40.55 -24.14
N GLY A 362 3.62 41.37 -23.45
CA GLY A 362 2.16 41.14 -23.33
C GLY A 362 1.74 40.23 -22.18
N ASP A 363 0.42 39.98 -22.12
CA ASP A 363 -0.23 39.26 -21.03
C ASP A 363 -0.57 37.77 -21.35
N THR A 364 -0.17 37.31 -22.54
CA THR A 364 -0.41 35.96 -23.02
C THR A 364 0.87 35.28 -23.49
N VAL A 365 0.90 33.96 -23.38
CA VAL A 365 1.89 33.06 -23.97
C VAL A 365 1.14 32.01 -24.78
N THR A 366 1.84 31.16 -25.56
CA THR A 366 1.23 30.09 -26.35
C THR A 366 1.53 28.78 -25.68
N ASP A 367 0.51 27.88 -25.58
CA ASP A 367 0.70 26.53 -25.11
C ASP A 367 1.28 25.59 -26.18
N LEU A 368 1.47 24.31 -25.86
CA LEU A 368 2.04 23.30 -26.77
C LEU A 368 1.17 23.09 -28.04
N ASP A 369 -0.14 23.29 -27.91
CA ASP A 369 -1.09 23.14 -29.02
C ASP A 369 -1.28 24.43 -29.85
N GLY A 370 -0.56 25.50 -29.48
CA GLY A 370 -0.61 26.79 -30.19
C GLY A 370 -1.70 27.74 -29.70
N HIS A 371 -2.40 27.45 -28.60
CA HIS A 371 -3.46 28.28 -28.04
C HIS A 371 -2.90 29.40 -27.15
N PRO A 372 -3.49 30.61 -27.17
CA PRO A 372 -3.09 31.69 -26.31
C PRO A 372 -3.54 31.47 -24.87
N VAL A 373 -2.62 31.50 -23.92
CA VAL A 373 -2.85 31.30 -22.48
C VAL A 373 -2.40 32.53 -21.71
N PRO A 374 -3.14 33.03 -20.70
CA PRO A 374 -2.71 34.09 -19.83
C PRO A 374 -1.36 33.80 -19.17
N LYS A 375 -0.44 34.76 -19.22
CA LYS A 375 0.91 34.65 -18.67
C LYS A 375 0.90 34.28 -17.18
N LYS A 376 -0.07 34.81 -16.40
CA LYS A 376 -0.26 34.44 -14.98
C LYS A 376 -0.50 32.94 -14.78
N LEU A 377 -1.27 32.30 -15.66
CA LEU A 377 -1.50 30.85 -15.61
C LEU A 377 -0.24 30.06 -15.95
N ALA A 378 0.53 30.51 -16.94
CA ALA A 378 1.82 29.90 -17.26
C ALA A 378 2.80 29.97 -16.07
N VAL A 379 2.85 31.12 -15.38
CA VAL A 379 3.68 31.28 -14.17
C VAL A 379 3.25 30.28 -13.07
N LEU A 380 1.95 30.12 -12.83
CA LEU A 380 1.44 29.14 -11.84
C LEU A 380 1.76 27.71 -12.26
N ALA A 381 1.66 27.37 -13.54
CA ALA A 381 2.04 26.08 -14.08
C ALA A 381 3.53 25.77 -13.83
N LEU A 382 4.41 26.73 -14.14
CA LEU A 382 5.84 26.60 -13.87
C LEU A 382 6.13 26.51 -12.36
N LEU A 383 5.39 27.21 -11.50
CA LEU A 383 5.51 27.10 -10.05
C LEU A 383 5.09 25.72 -9.52
N ALA A 384 4.03 25.14 -10.04
CA ALA A 384 3.61 23.79 -9.71
C ALA A 384 4.69 22.77 -10.10
N TRP A 385 5.21 22.89 -11.32
CA TRP A 385 6.26 22.00 -11.80
C TRP A 385 7.58 22.14 -11.02
N HIS A 386 7.96 23.37 -10.67
CA HIS A 386 9.07 23.65 -9.75
C HIS A 386 8.86 22.96 -8.39
N THR A 387 7.65 23.05 -7.84
CA THR A 387 7.31 22.46 -6.53
C THR A 387 7.37 20.94 -6.58
N SER A 388 6.84 20.32 -7.63
CA SER A 388 6.88 18.88 -7.87
C SER A 388 8.33 18.39 -8.07
N THR A 389 9.13 19.10 -8.89
CA THR A 389 10.55 18.80 -9.10
C THR A 389 11.34 18.87 -7.80
N GLN A 390 11.13 19.92 -6.99
CA GLN A 390 11.78 20.07 -5.68
C GLN A 390 11.40 18.94 -4.71
N LYS A 391 10.12 18.52 -4.71
CA LYS A 391 9.65 17.38 -3.93
C LYS A 391 10.33 16.09 -4.39
N THR A 392 10.45 15.87 -5.69
CA THR A 392 11.11 14.68 -6.24
C THR A 392 12.57 14.61 -5.82
N LEU A 393 13.31 15.70 -5.95
CA LEU A 393 14.70 15.79 -5.48
C LEU A 393 14.86 15.56 -3.97
N GLY A 394 13.96 16.11 -3.14
CA GLY A 394 14.06 16.00 -1.69
C GLY A 394 13.54 14.68 -1.11
N THR A 395 12.56 14.05 -1.75
CA THR A 395 11.85 12.90 -1.20
C THR A 395 12.30 11.58 -1.83
N TYR A 396 12.49 11.54 -3.15
CA TYR A 396 12.74 10.29 -3.87
C TYR A 396 14.21 10.06 -4.22
N ILE A 397 14.99 11.11 -4.51
CA ILE A 397 16.40 10.94 -4.88
C ILE A 397 17.24 10.36 -3.73
N PRO A 398 17.16 10.81 -2.46
CA PRO A 398 18.01 10.26 -1.40
C PRO A 398 17.83 8.73 -1.19
N PRO A 399 16.62 8.15 -1.11
CA PRO A 399 16.48 6.70 -1.03
C PRO A 399 16.94 5.99 -2.32
N LEU A 400 16.79 6.58 -3.51
CA LEU A 400 17.33 5.99 -4.74
C LEU A 400 18.86 5.94 -4.74
N GLU A 401 19.54 6.99 -4.27
CA GLU A 401 21.00 7.00 -4.10
C GLU A 401 21.46 5.96 -3.07
N ALA A 402 20.71 5.79 -1.98
CA ALA A 402 20.95 4.74 -1.02
C ALA A 402 20.80 3.35 -1.64
N GLY A 403 19.75 3.14 -2.46
CA GLY A 403 19.46 1.88 -3.15
C GLY A 403 20.55 1.39 -4.10
N ALA A 404 21.40 2.30 -4.60
CA ALA A 404 22.57 1.96 -5.39
C ALA A 404 23.68 1.29 -4.57
N LYS A 405 23.75 1.60 -3.27
CA LYS A 405 24.77 1.08 -2.35
C LYS A 405 24.33 -0.20 -1.65
N TYR A 406 23.10 -0.21 -1.13
CA TYR A 406 22.50 -1.32 -0.38
C TYR A 406 21.01 -1.45 -0.70
N PRO A 407 20.37 -2.60 -0.39
CA PRO A 407 18.93 -2.76 -0.64
C PRO A 407 18.09 -1.70 0.11
N ILE A 408 17.05 -1.22 -0.53
CA ILE A 408 16.03 -0.39 0.10
C ILE A 408 15.04 -1.32 0.81
N ASN A 409 15.07 -1.31 2.13
CA ASN A 409 14.22 -2.10 3.00
C ASN A 409 13.01 -1.25 3.45
N CYS A 410 12.02 -1.10 2.59
CA CYS A 410 10.81 -0.35 2.94
C CYS A 410 10.02 -1.06 4.05
N ARG A 411 9.24 -0.29 4.82
CA ARG A 411 8.44 -0.82 5.92
C ARG A 411 6.99 -0.93 5.49
N TYR A 412 6.49 -2.15 5.38
CA TYR A 412 5.08 -2.41 5.17
C TYR A 412 4.32 -2.42 6.49
N GLN A 413 3.11 -1.86 6.46
CA GLN A 413 2.09 -2.05 7.47
C GLN A 413 1.01 -2.95 6.88
N PRO A 414 0.67 -4.08 7.51
CA PRO A 414 -0.27 -5.03 6.93
C PRO A 414 -1.71 -4.52 6.93
N LEU A 415 -2.04 -3.53 7.76
CA LEU A 415 -3.39 -3.05 7.97
C LEU A 415 -3.52 -1.54 7.89
N VAL A 416 -4.45 -1.08 7.05
CA VAL A 416 -5.14 0.21 7.17
C VAL A 416 -6.64 -0.07 7.35
N GLU A 417 -7.45 0.96 7.64
CA GLU A 417 -8.89 0.79 7.94
C GLU A 417 -9.65 -0.05 6.91
N SER A 418 -9.35 0.08 5.61
CA SER A 418 -9.98 -0.69 4.54
C SER A 418 -9.52 -2.15 4.45
N GLY A 419 -8.51 -2.54 5.23
CA GLY A 419 -7.84 -3.83 5.14
C GLY A 419 -6.69 -3.88 4.12
N ARG A 420 -6.45 -2.82 3.36
CA ARG A 420 -5.27 -2.69 2.48
C ARG A 420 -3.99 -2.53 3.32
N THR A 421 -2.85 -2.63 2.66
CA THR A 421 -1.54 -2.36 3.25
C THR A 421 -1.15 -0.90 3.05
N SER A 422 -0.17 -0.43 3.82
CA SER A 422 0.56 0.80 3.53
C SER A 422 2.07 0.54 3.57
N CYS A 423 2.85 1.47 3.00
CA CYS A 423 4.30 1.35 2.92
C CYS A 423 4.96 2.68 3.26
N SER A 424 6.10 2.62 3.93
CA SER A 424 6.87 3.79 4.35
C SER A 424 8.37 3.53 4.31
N SER A 425 9.16 4.60 4.31
CA SER A 425 10.63 4.58 4.44
C SER A 425 11.41 3.78 3.37
N PRO A 426 11.17 4.04 2.04
CA PRO A 426 10.24 4.95 1.40
C PRO A 426 8.87 4.33 1.11
N ASN A 427 7.88 5.16 0.74
CA ASN A 427 6.59 4.66 0.28
C ASN A 427 6.65 4.24 -1.19
N LEU A 428 6.87 2.96 -1.44
CA LEU A 428 6.93 2.38 -2.80
C LEU A 428 5.55 2.17 -3.44
N GLN A 429 4.46 2.20 -2.65
CA GLN A 429 3.10 2.03 -3.16
C GLN A 429 2.53 3.29 -3.81
N ASN A 430 3.11 4.46 -3.48
CA ASN A 430 2.65 5.76 -3.97
C ASN A 430 3.78 6.54 -4.66
N LEU A 431 4.54 5.89 -5.53
CA LEU A 431 5.54 6.56 -6.35
C LEU A 431 4.87 7.49 -7.38
N PRO A 432 5.55 8.59 -7.78
CA PRO A 432 5.03 9.48 -8.81
C PRO A 432 4.63 8.74 -10.08
N LYS A 433 3.57 9.23 -10.75
CA LYS A 433 3.18 8.72 -12.07
C LYS A 433 4.17 9.17 -13.16
N GLU A 434 4.83 10.32 -12.96
CA GLU A 434 5.88 10.82 -13.85
C GLU A 434 7.03 9.81 -13.94
N ARG A 435 7.54 9.56 -15.14
CA ARG A 435 8.70 8.72 -15.38
C ARG A 435 9.96 9.26 -14.69
N GLY A 436 10.90 8.38 -14.42
CA GLY A 436 12.22 8.67 -13.85
C GLY A 436 12.46 8.01 -12.50
N VAL A 437 11.51 8.10 -11.55
CA VAL A 437 11.68 7.50 -10.21
C VAL A 437 11.62 5.98 -10.27
N ARG A 438 10.58 5.41 -10.92
CA ARG A 438 10.41 3.94 -11.02
C ARG A 438 11.52 3.30 -11.83
N GLU A 439 11.88 3.91 -12.93
CA GLU A 439 12.89 3.39 -13.87
C GLU A 439 14.30 3.35 -13.26
N CYS A 440 14.53 4.01 -12.11
CA CYS A 440 15.76 3.88 -11.34
C CYS A 440 15.87 2.54 -10.60
N TYR A 441 14.75 1.88 -10.29
CA TYR A 441 14.77 0.55 -9.66
C TYR A 441 15.12 -0.52 -10.70
N ARG A 442 16.09 -1.37 -10.36
CA ARG A 442 16.60 -2.40 -11.24
C ARG A 442 16.75 -3.74 -10.52
N ALA A 443 16.45 -4.82 -11.23
CA ALA A 443 16.72 -6.18 -10.78
C ALA A 443 18.22 -6.40 -10.59
N ARG A 444 18.58 -7.24 -9.61
CA ARG A 444 19.98 -7.60 -9.34
C ARG A 444 20.63 -8.26 -10.54
N PRO A 445 21.98 -8.21 -10.67
CA PRO A 445 22.70 -8.89 -11.76
C PRO A 445 22.32 -10.37 -11.86
N GLY A 446 22.08 -10.85 -13.07
CA GLY A 446 21.63 -12.23 -13.34
C GLY A 446 20.13 -12.47 -13.09
N THR A 447 19.37 -11.43 -12.74
CA THR A 447 17.93 -11.54 -12.54
C THR A 447 17.14 -10.53 -13.39
N VAL A 448 15.83 -10.76 -13.50
CA VAL A 448 14.85 -9.82 -14.06
C VAL A 448 13.67 -9.69 -13.11
N PHE A 449 12.97 -8.57 -13.19
CA PHE A 449 11.68 -8.42 -12.52
C PHE A 449 10.59 -9.13 -13.30
N SER A 450 9.70 -9.82 -12.59
CA SER A 450 8.33 -10.04 -13.02
C SER A 450 7.42 -9.04 -12.31
N SER A 451 6.47 -8.47 -13.02
CA SER A 451 5.32 -7.78 -12.47
C SER A 451 4.09 -8.62 -12.76
N VAL A 452 3.40 -9.05 -11.74
CA VAL A 452 2.15 -9.81 -11.87
C VAL A 452 1.06 -9.06 -11.13
N ASP A 453 0.04 -8.63 -11.87
CA ASP A 453 -1.09 -7.85 -11.41
C ASP A 453 -2.39 -8.60 -11.67
N TYR A 454 -3.38 -8.46 -10.79
CA TYR A 454 -4.70 -9.01 -11.05
C TYR A 454 -5.47 -8.15 -12.06
N GLU A 455 -6.04 -8.78 -13.08
CA GLU A 455 -6.94 -8.08 -13.99
C GLU A 455 -8.22 -7.62 -13.28
N ALA A 456 -8.40 -6.31 -13.14
CA ALA A 456 -9.62 -5.70 -12.59
C ALA A 456 -10.12 -6.34 -11.28
N LEU A 457 -9.22 -6.61 -10.33
CA LEU A 457 -9.53 -7.30 -9.06
C LEU A 457 -10.78 -6.74 -8.37
N GLU A 458 -10.92 -5.42 -8.29
CA GLU A 458 -12.07 -4.79 -7.61
C GLU A 458 -13.42 -5.13 -8.27
N LEU A 459 -13.46 -5.34 -9.60
CA LEU A 459 -14.69 -5.76 -10.28
C LEU A 459 -15.04 -7.23 -10.00
N HIS A 460 -14.02 -8.09 -9.92
CA HIS A 460 -14.23 -9.50 -9.57
C HIS A 460 -14.73 -9.63 -8.13
N THR A 461 -14.11 -8.91 -7.20
CA THR A 461 -14.52 -8.91 -5.79
C THR A 461 -15.86 -8.22 -5.56
N LEU A 462 -16.22 -7.20 -6.35
CA LEU A 462 -17.55 -6.60 -6.35
C LEU A 462 -18.61 -7.61 -6.84
N ALA A 463 -18.35 -8.28 -7.95
CA ALA A 463 -19.23 -9.30 -8.49
C ALA A 463 -19.42 -10.45 -7.50
N GLN A 464 -18.33 -10.93 -6.88
CA GLN A 464 -18.38 -11.95 -5.83
C GLN A 464 -19.20 -11.47 -4.62
N SER A 465 -19.00 -10.22 -4.19
CA SER A 465 -19.77 -9.65 -3.09
C SER A 465 -21.27 -9.59 -3.40
N CYS A 466 -21.64 -9.18 -4.62
CA CYS A 466 -23.04 -9.20 -5.05
C CYS A 466 -23.61 -10.62 -5.11
N LEU A 467 -22.88 -11.60 -5.65
CA LEU A 467 -23.29 -13.00 -5.66
C LEU A 467 -23.52 -13.53 -4.24
N SER A 468 -22.58 -13.32 -3.33
CA SER A 468 -22.66 -13.81 -1.95
C SER A 468 -23.79 -13.14 -1.16
N MET A 469 -24.02 -11.84 -1.35
CA MET A 469 -25.00 -11.06 -0.59
C MET A 469 -26.43 -11.11 -1.17
N LEU A 470 -26.54 -11.25 -2.49
CA LEU A 470 -27.81 -11.06 -3.24
C LEU A 470 -28.20 -12.27 -4.06
N GLY A 471 -27.32 -13.26 -4.23
CA GLY A 471 -27.53 -14.46 -5.05
C GLY A 471 -27.45 -14.24 -6.55
N GLN A 472 -27.15 -13.03 -7.02
CA GLN A 472 -27.07 -12.72 -8.47
C GLN A 472 -26.10 -11.54 -8.74
N SER A 473 -25.48 -11.54 -9.93
CA SER A 473 -24.64 -10.46 -10.42
C SER A 473 -24.50 -10.49 -11.94
N LYS A 474 -25.03 -9.49 -12.62
CA LYS A 474 -24.82 -9.29 -14.08
C LYS A 474 -23.36 -9.01 -14.40
N LEU A 475 -22.67 -8.30 -13.51
CA LEU A 475 -21.22 -8.10 -13.59
C LEU A 475 -20.50 -9.45 -13.50
N GLY A 476 -20.90 -10.33 -12.58
CA GLY A 476 -20.36 -11.68 -12.45
C GLY A 476 -20.61 -12.55 -13.69
N GLU A 477 -21.80 -12.50 -14.27
CA GLU A 477 -22.11 -13.18 -15.53
C GLU A 477 -21.16 -12.72 -16.67
N ALA A 478 -20.93 -11.40 -16.82
CA ALA A 478 -20.02 -10.87 -17.84
C ALA A 478 -18.58 -11.35 -17.62
N LEU A 479 -18.07 -11.27 -16.38
CA LEU A 479 -16.71 -11.71 -16.02
C LEU A 479 -16.52 -13.21 -16.23
N ASN A 480 -17.50 -14.04 -15.85
CA ASN A 480 -17.48 -15.50 -16.04
C ASN A 480 -17.48 -15.90 -17.52
N ASN A 481 -18.10 -15.10 -18.36
CA ASN A 481 -18.08 -15.28 -19.81
C ASN A 481 -16.83 -14.67 -20.50
N GLY A 482 -15.89 -14.13 -19.74
CA GLY A 482 -14.65 -13.51 -20.26
C GLY A 482 -14.88 -12.20 -21.03
N VAL A 483 -15.99 -11.53 -20.77
CA VAL A 483 -16.32 -10.22 -21.35
C VAL A 483 -15.64 -9.11 -20.55
N ASP A 484 -15.03 -8.14 -21.24
CA ASP A 484 -14.52 -6.90 -20.61
C ASP A 484 -15.70 -6.00 -20.20
N PRO A 485 -16.03 -5.84 -18.90
CA PRO A 485 -17.20 -5.08 -18.50
C PRO A 485 -17.14 -3.59 -18.88
N HIS A 486 -15.92 -3.04 -18.97
CA HIS A 486 -15.74 -1.65 -19.39
C HIS A 486 -16.11 -1.47 -20.86
N LEU A 487 -15.65 -2.38 -21.72
CA LEU A 487 -15.98 -2.32 -23.14
C LEU A 487 -17.47 -2.62 -23.37
N LEU A 488 -18.03 -3.60 -22.64
CA LEU A 488 -19.46 -3.92 -22.71
C LEU A 488 -20.31 -2.68 -22.37
N PHE A 489 -20.04 -2.04 -21.23
CA PHE A 489 -20.78 -0.84 -20.83
C PHE A 489 -20.58 0.32 -21.81
N ALA A 490 -19.37 0.49 -22.36
CA ALA A 490 -19.10 1.52 -23.38
C ALA A 490 -19.97 1.31 -24.63
N VAL A 491 -20.01 0.10 -25.16
CA VAL A 491 -20.73 -0.23 -26.38
C VAL A 491 -22.25 -0.16 -26.18
N GLU A 492 -22.76 -0.78 -25.14
CA GLU A 492 -24.21 -0.88 -24.93
C GLU A 492 -24.85 0.41 -24.41
N GLN A 493 -24.08 1.26 -23.71
CA GLN A 493 -24.65 2.40 -22.98
C GLN A 493 -24.09 3.77 -23.36
N LEU A 494 -22.83 3.88 -23.75
CA LEU A 494 -22.18 5.17 -24.01
C LEU A 494 -22.12 5.53 -25.49
N ILE A 495 -21.94 4.53 -26.35
CA ILE A 495 -21.88 4.74 -27.81
C ILE A 495 -23.28 4.57 -28.39
N VAL A 496 -23.74 5.61 -29.11
CA VAL A 496 -25.06 5.58 -29.76
C VAL A 496 -24.89 5.09 -31.19
N ASP A 497 -24.77 3.76 -31.33
CA ASP A 497 -24.67 3.12 -32.65
C ASP A 497 -25.23 1.69 -32.56
N SER A 498 -26.38 1.47 -33.25
CA SER A 498 -27.07 0.18 -33.25
C SER A 498 -26.31 -0.93 -33.98
N ASP A 499 -25.34 -0.56 -34.84
CA ASP A 499 -24.62 -1.50 -35.71
C ASP A 499 -23.27 -1.92 -35.11
N LEU A 500 -22.90 -1.32 -33.98
CA LEU A 500 -21.64 -1.62 -33.26
C LEU A 500 -21.89 -2.65 -32.14
N ASP A 501 -21.51 -3.88 -32.37
CA ASP A 501 -21.52 -4.91 -31.33
C ASP A 501 -20.20 -4.97 -30.53
N TYR A 502 -20.20 -5.75 -29.43
CA TYR A 502 -19.04 -5.93 -28.55
C TYR A 502 -17.81 -6.48 -29.29
N GLU A 503 -17.98 -7.48 -30.19
CA GLU A 503 -16.86 -8.11 -30.88
C GLU A 503 -16.25 -7.18 -31.96
N ALA A 504 -17.09 -6.37 -32.62
CA ALA A 504 -16.62 -5.33 -33.55
C ALA A 504 -15.83 -4.25 -32.78
N ALA A 505 -16.35 -3.75 -31.67
CA ALA A 505 -15.65 -2.77 -30.81
C ALA A 505 -14.33 -3.30 -30.26
N LYS A 506 -14.26 -4.57 -29.89
CA LYS A 506 -13.05 -5.24 -29.41
C LYS A 506 -11.97 -5.32 -30.51
N LYS A 507 -12.36 -5.54 -31.77
CA LYS A 507 -11.44 -5.51 -32.92
C LYS A 507 -10.96 -4.08 -33.18
N ILE A 508 -11.87 -3.11 -33.24
CA ILE A 508 -11.55 -1.69 -33.45
C ILE A 508 -10.59 -1.17 -32.38
N ARG A 509 -10.79 -1.55 -31.12
CA ARG A 509 -9.89 -1.16 -30.01
C ARG A 509 -8.45 -1.65 -30.21
N LYS A 510 -8.25 -2.77 -30.86
CA LYS A 510 -6.92 -3.32 -31.14
C LYS A 510 -6.24 -2.70 -32.37
N ASP A 511 -7.01 -2.11 -33.25
CA ASP A 511 -6.53 -1.50 -34.49
C ASP A 511 -6.43 0.02 -34.36
N GLN A 512 -5.22 0.50 -34.03
CA GLN A 512 -4.94 1.94 -33.85
C GLN A 512 -5.17 2.75 -35.15
N SER A 513 -5.15 2.11 -36.32
CA SER A 513 -5.37 2.77 -37.61
C SER A 513 -6.86 2.96 -37.93
N HIS A 514 -7.76 2.28 -37.21
CA HIS A 514 -9.18 2.35 -37.48
C HIS A 514 -9.76 3.73 -37.13
N PRO A 515 -10.55 4.37 -37.98
CA PRO A 515 -11.10 5.73 -37.79
C PRO A 515 -11.83 5.92 -36.45
N ARG A 516 -12.51 4.89 -35.95
CA ARG A 516 -13.26 4.92 -34.69
C ARG A 516 -12.43 4.46 -33.47
N HIS A 517 -11.14 4.19 -33.60
CA HIS A 517 -10.31 3.71 -32.51
C HIS A 517 -10.36 4.66 -31.30
N LYS A 518 -10.14 5.96 -31.53
CA LYS A 518 -10.16 6.98 -30.47
C LYS A 518 -11.51 7.07 -29.75
N GLU A 519 -12.63 6.96 -30.50
CA GLU A 519 -13.98 6.95 -29.93
C GLU A 519 -14.18 5.77 -28.98
N ILE A 520 -13.84 4.56 -29.43
CA ILE A 520 -13.97 3.33 -28.61
C ILE A 520 -13.09 3.40 -27.36
N VAL A 521 -11.85 3.86 -27.49
CA VAL A 521 -10.92 3.99 -26.36
C VAL A 521 -11.44 5.03 -25.34
N HIS A 522 -11.93 6.18 -25.82
CA HIS A 522 -12.50 7.22 -24.95
C HIS A 522 -13.74 6.71 -24.21
N ALA A 523 -14.70 6.10 -24.91
CA ALA A 523 -15.90 5.54 -24.28
C ALA A 523 -15.56 4.46 -23.26
N ARG A 524 -14.58 3.57 -23.57
CA ARG A 524 -14.12 2.55 -22.61
C ARG A 524 -13.44 3.17 -21.39
N ASN A 525 -12.68 4.25 -21.54
CA ASN A 525 -12.07 4.93 -20.41
C ASN A 525 -13.14 5.59 -19.52
N THR A 526 -14.17 6.20 -20.10
CA THR A 526 -15.34 6.72 -19.38
C THR A 526 -16.09 5.60 -18.65
N ALA A 527 -16.31 4.46 -19.31
CA ALA A 527 -16.87 3.27 -18.70
C ALA A 527 -15.99 2.76 -17.52
N LYS A 528 -14.67 2.78 -17.68
CA LYS A 528 -13.73 2.40 -16.62
C LYS A 528 -13.89 3.31 -15.40
N ALA A 529 -13.97 4.62 -15.58
CA ALA A 529 -14.21 5.55 -14.48
C ALA A 529 -15.55 5.29 -13.78
N ALA A 530 -16.62 4.98 -14.55
CA ALA A 530 -17.92 4.64 -13.99
C ALA A 530 -17.88 3.35 -13.15
N LEU A 531 -17.27 2.29 -13.66
CA LEU A 531 -17.21 0.98 -13.00
C LEU A 531 -16.28 0.97 -11.77
N PHE A 532 -15.32 1.89 -11.66
CA PHE A 532 -14.49 2.04 -10.48
C PHE A 532 -15.07 3.02 -9.44
N GLY A 533 -15.70 4.10 -9.88
CA GLY A 533 -16.20 5.15 -8.99
C GLY A 533 -17.59 4.86 -8.42
N LEU A 534 -18.55 4.52 -9.28
CA LEU A 534 -19.96 4.39 -8.89
C LEU A 534 -20.25 3.28 -7.86
N PRO A 535 -19.55 2.10 -7.86
CA PRO A 535 -19.76 1.08 -6.82
C PRO A 535 -19.54 1.57 -5.39
N GLY A 536 -18.69 2.58 -5.20
CA GLY A 536 -18.48 3.25 -3.90
C GLY A 536 -19.64 4.14 -3.45
N GLY A 537 -20.74 4.19 -4.17
CA GLY A 537 -21.91 5.01 -3.81
C GLY A 537 -21.75 6.50 -4.10
N LEU A 538 -20.85 6.89 -5.03
CA LEU A 538 -20.61 8.30 -5.35
C LEU A 538 -21.87 9.01 -5.87
N GLY A 539 -22.08 10.25 -5.39
CA GLY A 539 -23.03 11.20 -5.98
C GLY A 539 -22.52 11.74 -7.32
N ALA A 540 -23.37 12.46 -8.08
CA ALA A 540 -23.01 12.99 -9.40
C ALA A 540 -21.80 13.95 -9.32
N GLU A 541 -21.76 14.86 -8.39
CA GLU A 541 -20.67 15.83 -8.19
C GLU A 541 -19.34 15.14 -7.88
N THR A 542 -19.32 14.19 -6.92
CA THR A 542 -18.13 13.43 -6.58
C THR A 542 -17.67 12.54 -7.74
N PHE A 543 -18.63 12.01 -8.53
CA PHE A 543 -18.32 11.22 -9.71
C PHE A 543 -17.68 12.07 -10.82
N ILE A 544 -18.12 13.32 -11.03
CA ILE A 544 -17.46 14.27 -11.95
C ILE A 544 -16.02 14.51 -11.52
N ALA A 545 -15.80 14.80 -10.23
CA ALA A 545 -14.45 14.97 -9.70
C ALA A 545 -13.57 13.71 -9.91
N PHE A 546 -14.15 12.53 -9.71
CA PHE A 546 -13.45 11.26 -9.96
C PHE A 546 -13.11 11.05 -11.43
N CYS A 547 -14.03 11.32 -12.36
CA CYS A 547 -13.78 11.27 -13.80
C CYS A 547 -12.67 12.24 -14.21
N LYS A 548 -12.71 13.47 -13.68
CA LYS A 548 -11.71 14.51 -13.92
C LYS A 548 -10.31 14.08 -13.46
N SER A 549 -10.18 13.43 -12.29
CA SER A 549 -8.90 12.89 -11.82
C SER A 549 -8.33 11.79 -12.72
N SER A 550 -9.17 11.22 -13.59
CA SER A 550 -8.81 10.23 -14.60
C SER A 550 -8.65 10.83 -16.02
N GLY A 551 -8.70 12.17 -16.14
CA GLY A 551 -8.59 12.89 -17.41
C GLY A 551 -9.86 12.82 -18.27
N ILE A 552 -11.03 12.60 -17.65
CA ILE A 552 -12.32 12.49 -18.33
C ILE A 552 -13.19 13.66 -17.88
N ILE A 553 -13.54 14.54 -18.81
CA ILE A 553 -14.39 15.70 -18.55
C ILE A 553 -15.83 15.33 -18.90
N ILE A 554 -16.75 15.44 -17.95
CA ILE A 554 -18.18 15.21 -18.15
C ILE A 554 -19.00 16.30 -17.46
N SER A 555 -20.18 16.65 -18.03
CA SER A 555 -21.13 17.56 -17.41
C SER A 555 -21.91 16.87 -16.28
N PHE A 556 -22.64 17.68 -15.48
CA PHE A 556 -23.52 17.16 -14.43
C PHE A 556 -24.62 16.27 -14.99
N GLU A 557 -25.23 16.67 -16.12
CA GLU A 557 -26.26 15.91 -16.81
C GLU A 557 -25.72 14.59 -17.35
N GLN A 558 -24.49 14.62 -17.92
CA GLN A 558 -23.80 13.41 -18.36
C GLN A 558 -23.50 12.47 -17.20
N ALA A 559 -23.06 13.00 -16.05
CA ALA A 559 -22.82 12.19 -14.86
C ALA A 559 -24.08 11.47 -14.36
N ILE A 560 -25.22 12.18 -14.31
CA ILE A 560 -26.52 11.59 -13.96
C ILE A 560 -26.94 10.51 -14.97
N GLU A 561 -26.81 10.78 -16.27
CA GLU A 561 -27.21 9.83 -17.32
C GLU A 561 -26.30 8.58 -17.31
N ILE A 562 -24.97 8.73 -17.17
CA ILE A 562 -24.04 7.61 -17.01
C ILE A 562 -24.42 6.76 -15.79
N LYS A 563 -24.69 7.38 -14.65
CA LYS A 563 -25.09 6.65 -13.44
C LYS A 563 -26.40 5.89 -13.64
N LYS A 564 -27.39 6.49 -14.30
CA LYS A 564 -28.66 5.85 -14.62
C LYS A 564 -28.48 4.65 -15.55
N LYS A 565 -27.67 4.77 -16.61
CA LYS A 565 -27.35 3.71 -17.55
C LYS A 565 -26.58 2.58 -16.88
N TRP A 566 -25.60 2.92 -16.01
CA TRP A 566 -24.85 1.96 -15.22
C TRP A 566 -25.75 1.14 -14.27
N LEU A 567 -26.71 1.78 -13.59
CA LEU A 567 -27.69 1.09 -12.75
C LEU A 567 -28.72 0.26 -13.53
N ALA A 568 -28.89 0.53 -14.82
CA ALA A 568 -29.72 -0.29 -15.71
C ALA A 568 -28.94 -1.52 -16.19
N GLN A 569 -27.66 -1.36 -16.52
CA GLN A 569 -26.77 -2.43 -16.96
C GLN A 569 -26.47 -3.44 -15.83
N PHE A 570 -26.25 -2.93 -14.60
CA PHE A 570 -25.92 -3.71 -13.40
C PHE A 570 -26.98 -3.52 -12.33
N PRO A 571 -28.19 -4.12 -12.49
CA PRO A 571 -29.34 -3.87 -11.61
C PRO A 571 -29.12 -4.35 -10.18
N GLU A 572 -28.22 -5.32 -9.95
CA GLU A 572 -27.81 -5.76 -8.61
C GLU A 572 -27.27 -4.63 -7.75
N MET A 573 -26.70 -3.56 -8.36
CA MET A 573 -26.14 -2.45 -7.60
C MET A 573 -27.20 -1.65 -6.84
N LYS A 574 -28.44 -1.61 -7.33
CA LYS A 574 -29.56 -1.00 -6.57
C LYS A 574 -29.86 -1.80 -5.29
N ALA A 575 -29.86 -3.12 -5.39
CA ALA A 575 -30.07 -4.01 -4.22
C ALA A 575 -28.88 -3.95 -3.27
N TYR A 576 -27.65 -3.88 -3.81
CA TYR A 576 -26.41 -3.71 -3.04
C TYR A 576 -26.47 -2.43 -2.18
N PHE A 577 -26.75 -1.27 -2.79
CA PHE A 577 -26.84 -0.01 -2.06
C PHE A 577 -27.97 0.01 -1.04
N LYS A 578 -29.12 -0.59 -1.36
CA LYS A 578 -30.24 -0.73 -0.40
C LYS A 578 -29.83 -1.60 0.78
N LYS A 579 -29.12 -2.68 0.56
CA LYS A 579 -28.60 -3.55 1.61
C LYS A 579 -27.64 -2.80 2.52
N ILE A 580 -26.63 -2.10 1.98
CA ILE A 580 -25.70 -1.29 2.77
C ILE A 580 -26.43 -0.20 3.56
N ALA A 581 -27.38 0.52 2.94
CA ALA A 581 -28.16 1.55 3.62
C ALA A 581 -28.98 0.99 4.79
N SER A 582 -29.44 -0.26 4.69
CA SER A 582 -30.21 -0.91 5.77
C SER A 582 -29.34 -1.38 6.94
N GLU A 583 -28.01 -1.37 6.80
CA GLU A 583 -27.04 -1.73 7.83
C GLU A 583 -26.53 -0.50 8.61
N LEU A 584 -26.93 0.71 8.21
CA LEU A 584 -26.55 1.94 8.89
C LEU A 584 -27.32 2.09 10.24
N TYR A 585 -26.62 2.61 11.22
CA TYR A 585 -27.16 3.01 12.50
C TYR A 585 -26.56 4.37 12.91
N ILE A 586 -27.20 5.07 13.84
CA ILE A 586 -26.69 6.33 14.38
C ILE A 586 -25.76 6.01 15.54
N ASN A 587 -24.50 6.46 15.45
CA ASN A 587 -23.53 6.31 16.53
C ASN A 587 -23.70 7.38 17.62
N ASP A 588 -22.89 7.33 18.68
CA ASP A 588 -22.91 8.26 19.80
C ASP A 588 -22.64 9.73 19.39
N ASP A 589 -21.95 9.93 18.27
CA ASP A 589 -21.63 11.25 17.72
C ASP A 589 -22.76 11.80 16.81
N GLY A 590 -23.82 11.01 16.57
CA GLY A 590 -24.95 11.38 15.71
C GLY A 590 -24.70 11.13 14.22
N ASP A 591 -23.63 10.43 13.84
CA ASP A 591 -23.30 10.07 12.46
C ASP A 591 -23.97 8.76 12.04
N ASP A 592 -24.46 8.69 10.78
CA ASP A 592 -24.91 7.46 10.13
C ASP A 592 -23.70 6.59 9.75
N VAL A 593 -23.52 5.47 10.43
CA VAL A 593 -22.37 4.56 10.26
C VAL A 593 -22.81 3.10 10.23
N ALA A 594 -21.94 2.24 9.73
CA ALA A 594 -22.14 0.79 9.71
C ALA A 594 -21.01 0.04 10.43
N LEU A 595 -21.34 -1.14 10.91
CA LEU A 595 -20.40 -2.20 11.23
C LEU A 595 -20.35 -3.15 10.03
N VAL A 596 -19.20 -3.23 9.37
CA VAL A 596 -19.03 -4.05 8.16
C VAL A 596 -18.18 -5.27 8.48
N GLU A 597 -18.78 -6.44 8.44
CA GLU A 597 -18.05 -7.70 8.45
C GLU A 597 -17.63 -8.06 7.04
N GLN A 598 -16.34 -8.30 6.82
CA GLN A 598 -15.78 -8.65 5.53
C GLN A 598 -16.12 -10.09 5.16
N LEU A 599 -16.69 -10.31 4.00
CA LEU A 599 -17.00 -11.64 3.48
C LEU A 599 -15.75 -12.51 3.46
N PHE A 600 -15.91 -13.79 3.74
CA PHE A 600 -14.90 -14.87 3.77
C PHE A 600 -13.80 -14.72 4.82
N SER A 601 -13.40 -13.51 5.18
CA SER A 601 -12.33 -13.30 6.18
C SER A 601 -12.85 -12.98 7.57
N GLY A 602 -14.10 -12.58 7.72
CA GLY A 602 -14.71 -12.21 9.00
C GLY A 602 -14.13 -10.92 9.62
N ARG A 603 -13.21 -10.23 8.94
CA ARG A 603 -12.62 -8.98 9.46
C ARG A 603 -13.69 -7.91 9.63
N ILE A 604 -13.70 -7.27 10.80
CA ILE A 604 -14.71 -6.28 11.16
C ILE A 604 -14.14 -4.87 10.97
N ARG A 605 -14.93 -4.00 10.34
CA ARG A 605 -14.68 -2.56 10.25
C ARG A 605 -15.87 -1.80 10.80
N GLY A 606 -15.69 -1.07 11.90
CA GLY A 606 -16.74 -0.31 12.54
C GLY A 606 -16.71 1.19 12.22
N ASN A 607 -17.70 1.89 12.68
CA ASN A 607 -17.88 3.34 12.55
C ASN A 607 -17.69 3.84 11.11
N THR A 608 -18.23 3.09 10.14
CA THR A 608 -17.94 3.25 8.70
C THR A 608 -19.07 4.01 8.02
N ARG A 609 -18.82 5.21 7.51
CA ARG A 609 -19.81 6.00 6.75
C ARG A 609 -20.23 5.28 5.47
N TYR A 610 -21.42 5.59 4.96
CA TYR A 610 -22.05 4.90 3.82
C TYR A 610 -21.14 4.60 2.63
N THR A 611 -20.43 5.59 2.08
CA THR A 611 -19.54 5.38 0.92
C THR A 611 -18.35 4.48 1.25
N ALA A 612 -17.80 4.61 2.45
CA ALA A 612 -16.74 3.73 2.92
C ALA A 612 -17.25 2.30 3.18
N ALA A 613 -18.49 2.14 3.67
CA ALA A 613 -19.15 0.84 3.83
C ALA A 613 -19.35 0.15 2.47
N CYS A 614 -19.84 0.89 1.45
CA CYS A 614 -19.94 0.38 0.08
C CYS A 614 -18.58 -0.12 -0.43
N ASN A 615 -17.51 0.67 -0.27
CA ASN A 615 -16.17 0.30 -0.73
C ASN A 615 -15.56 -0.87 0.06
N THR A 616 -15.82 -0.98 1.36
CA THR A 616 -15.21 -2.00 2.22
C THR A 616 -15.53 -3.41 1.74
N ARG A 617 -16.77 -3.68 1.29
CA ARG A 617 -17.22 -5.00 0.88
C ARG A 617 -16.39 -5.62 -0.25
N PHE A 618 -15.97 -4.84 -1.23
CA PHE A 618 -15.21 -5.35 -2.39
C PHE A 618 -13.72 -4.98 -2.34
N GLN A 619 -13.36 -3.75 -1.93
CA GLN A 619 -11.94 -3.38 -1.81
C GLN A 619 -11.26 -4.12 -0.66
N GLY A 620 -11.97 -4.33 0.46
CA GLY A 620 -11.46 -5.13 1.58
C GLY A 620 -11.28 -6.60 1.18
N LEU A 621 -12.20 -7.14 0.39
CA LEU A 621 -12.08 -8.50 -0.15
C LEU A 621 -10.88 -8.61 -1.10
N GLY A 622 -10.68 -7.61 -1.98
CA GLY A 622 -9.51 -7.55 -2.86
C GLY A 622 -8.20 -7.48 -2.08
N ALA A 623 -8.18 -6.75 -0.96
CA ALA A 623 -7.01 -6.71 -0.08
C ALA A 623 -6.71 -8.09 0.54
N ASP A 624 -7.74 -8.83 0.94
CA ASP A 624 -7.58 -10.17 1.51
C ASP A 624 -7.08 -11.17 0.45
N VAL A 625 -7.59 -11.09 -0.80
CA VAL A 625 -7.07 -11.84 -1.97
C VAL A 625 -5.57 -11.59 -2.16
N ALA A 626 -5.19 -10.33 -2.27
CA ALA A 626 -3.81 -9.93 -2.57
C ALA A 626 -2.84 -10.32 -1.44
N LYS A 627 -3.25 -10.22 -0.18
CA LYS A 627 -2.45 -10.63 0.98
C LYS A 627 -2.27 -12.15 1.06
N ALA A 628 -3.31 -12.92 0.78
CA ALA A 628 -3.21 -14.37 0.69
C ALA A 628 -2.22 -14.77 -0.41
N ALA A 629 -2.29 -14.10 -1.57
CA ALA A 629 -1.33 -14.31 -2.65
C ALA A 629 0.12 -13.99 -2.22
N CYS A 630 0.34 -12.88 -1.50
CA CYS A 630 1.67 -12.56 -0.96
C CYS A 630 2.23 -13.68 -0.08
N TYR A 631 1.40 -14.27 0.78
CA TYR A 631 1.83 -15.36 1.67
C TYR A 631 2.16 -16.63 0.91
N GLU A 632 1.29 -17.09 0.00
CA GLU A 632 1.50 -18.31 -0.78
C GLU A 632 2.71 -18.18 -1.73
N VAL A 633 2.90 -17.02 -2.35
CA VAL A 633 4.09 -16.72 -3.16
C VAL A 633 5.36 -16.73 -2.29
N ALA A 634 5.33 -16.09 -1.11
CA ALA A 634 6.49 -16.11 -0.21
C ALA A 634 6.83 -17.54 0.23
N LYS A 635 5.84 -18.33 0.61
CA LYS A 635 6.03 -19.74 0.98
C LYS A 635 6.66 -20.54 -0.16
N ALA A 636 6.17 -20.38 -1.39
CA ALA A 636 6.73 -21.01 -2.59
C ALA A 636 8.21 -20.63 -2.83
N CYS A 637 8.60 -19.40 -2.47
CA CYS A 637 9.96 -18.90 -2.67
C CYS A 637 10.96 -19.37 -1.60
N TYR A 638 10.49 -19.56 -0.38
CA TYR A 638 11.37 -19.73 0.77
C TYR A 638 11.39 -21.15 1.35
N VAL A 639 10.31 -21.95 1.19
CA VAL A 639 10.24 -23.28 1.79
C VAL A 639 10.80 -24.34 0.83
N PRO A 640 11.94 -24.99 1.16
CA PRO A 640 12.51 -26.03 0.32
C PRO A 640 11.52 -27.17 0.05
N GLY A 641 11.44 -27.60 -1.21
CA GLY A 641 10.58 -28.72 -1.63
C GLY A 641 9.09 -28.39 -1.75
N HIS A 642 8.62 -27.20 -1.30
CA HIS A 642 7.22 -26.79 -1.43
C HIS A 642 6.88 -26.45 -2.90
N ASN A 643 7.67 -25.62 -3.54
CA ASN A 643 7.51 -25.28 -4.95
C ASN A 643 8.89 -25.22 -5.66
N PRO A 644 9.23 -26.24 -6.46
CA PRO A 644 10.56 -26.31 -7.11
C PRO A 644 10.76 -25.22 -8.17
N ILE A 645 9.70 -24.65 -8.73
CA ILE A 645 9.78 -23.62 -9.76
C ILE A 645 10.13 -22.26 -9.12
N LEU A 646 9.40 -21.84 -8.08
CA LEU A 646 9.63 -20.54 -7.46
C LEU A 646 10.72 -20.53 -6.37
N PHE A 647 11.12 -21.68 -5.87
CA PHE A 647 12.16 -21.73 -4.82
C PHE A 647 13.42 -20.95 -5.24
N GLY A 648 13.86 -20.03 -4.37
CA GLY A 648 14.99 -19.13 -4.62
C GLY A 648 14.64 -17.81 -5.30
N SER A 649 13.44 -17.64 -5.86
CA SER A 649 12.92 -16.31 -6.28
C SER A 649 12.60 -15.44 -5.06
N ARG A 650 12.51 -14.12 -5.25
CA ARG A 650 12.24 -13.18 -4.14
C ARG A 650 11.26 -12.10 -4.55
N SER A 651 10.23 -11.91 -3.73
CA SER A 651 9.35 -10.74 -3.84
C SER A 651 10.09 -9.50 -3.37
N VAL A 652 9.99 -8.40 -4.11
CA VAL A 652 10.71 -7.14 -3.84
C VAL A 652 9.80 -5.97 -3.56
N VAL A 653 8.61 -5.94 -4.19
CA VAL A 653 7.62 -4.88 -3.99
C VAL A 653 6.22 -5.45 -4.09
N PHE A 654 5.34 -4.94 -3.22
CA PHE A 654 3.89 -5.15 -3.27
C PHE A 654 3.18 -3.80 -3.40
N VAL A 655 2.39 -3.63 -4.47
CA VAL A 655 1.64 -2.39 -4.74
C VAL A 655 0.19 -2.73 -5.00
N HIS A 656 -0.67 -2.52 -4.00
CA HIS A 656 -2.11 -2.78 -4.04
C HIS A 656 -2.46 -4.26 -4.29
N ASP A 657 -2.44 -4.71 -5.54
CA ASP A 657 -2.74 -6.05 -6.03
C ASP A 657 -1.65 -6.61 -6.96
N GLU A 658 -0.57 -5.86 -7.14
CA GLU A 658 0.61 -6.22 -7.94
C GLU A 658 1.75 -6.73 -7.03
N ILE A 659 2.32 -7.89 -7.37
CA ILE A 659 3.52 -8.42 -6.74
C ILE A 659 4.67 -8.37 -7.75
N ILE A 660 5.74 -7.64 -7.41
CA ILE A 660 6.97 -7.60 -8.22
C ILE A 660 7.99 -8.53 -7.57
N MET A 661 8.58 -9.42 -8.39
CA MET A 661 9.57 -10.38 -7.93
C MET A 661 10.86 -10.32 -8.76
N GLU A 662 11.95 -10.80 -8.18
CA GLU A 662 13.20 -11.10 -8.88
C GLU A 662 13.31 -12.59 -9.18
N HIS A 663 13.59 -12.90 -10.43
CA HIS A 663 13.81 -14.27 -10.92
C HIS A 663 15.14 -14.36 -11.67
N PRO A 664 15.88 -15.50 -11.61
CA PRO A 664 16.96 -15.77 -12.53
C PRO A 664 16.48 -15.67 -13.99
N ILE A 665 17.29 -15.03 -14.84
CA ILE A 665 16.90 -14.73 -16.25
C ILE A 665 16.53 -16.00 -17.00
N GLU A 666 17.31 -17.07 -16.81
CA GLU A 666 17.19 -18.32 -17.57
C GLU A 666 15.85 -19.04 -17.34
N THR A 667 15.23 -18.83 -16.18
CA THR A 667 13.98 -19.48 -15.78
C THR A 667 12.84 -18.49 -15.52
N ALA A 668 13.00 -17.25 -15.97
CA ALA A 668 12.07 -16.18 -15.65
C ALA A 668 10.67 -16.41 -16.21
N HIS A 669 10.54 -17.00 -17.42
CA HIS A 669 9.26 -17.35 -18.01
C HIS A 669 8.45 -18.29 -17.09
N GLU A 670 9.03 -19.46 -16.78
CA GLU A 670 8.35 -20.48 -15.96
C GLU A 670 7.99 -19.94 -14.58
N ARG A 671 8.89 -19.15 -13.98
CA ARG A 671 8.72 -18.57 -12.66
C ARG A 671 7.62 -17.49 -12.64
N ALA A 672 7.59 -16.61 -13.63
CA ALA A 672 6.54 -15.59 -13.74
C ALA A 672 5.16 -16.21 -14.00
N MET A 673 5.07 -17.24 -14.82
CA MET A 673 3.82 -17.98 -15.05
C MET A 673 3.36 -18.71 -13.79
N GLU A 674 4.28 -19.31 -13.03
CA GLU A 674 3.96 -19.98 -11.77
C GLU A 674 3.55 -18.99 -10.68
N GLN A 675 4.19 -17.81 -10.61
CA GLN A 675 3.75 -16.72 -9.74
C GLN A 675 2.30 -16.33 -10.01
N ALA A 676 1.94 -16.10 -11.28
CA ALA A 676 0.57 -15.76 -11.68
C ALA A 676 -0.43 -16.88 -11.29
N ARG A 677 -0.04 -18.15 -11.51
CA ARG A 677 -0.87 -19.31 -11.14
C ARG A 677 -1.14 -19.36 -9.62
N ILE A 678 -0.10 -19.16 -8.81
CA ILE A 678 -0.24 -19.17 -7.33
C ILE A 678 -1.13 -17.99 -6.89
N MET A 679 -0.96 -16.79 -7.45
CA MET A 679 -1.80 -15.65 -7.12
C MET A 679 -3.27 -15.94 -7.41
N VAL A 680 -3.59 -16.47 -8.60
CA VAL A 680 -4.97 -16.85 -8.97
C VAL A 680 -5.51 -17.93 -8.02
N GLU A 681 -4.73 -18.95 -7.70
CA GLU A 681 -5.16 -20.05 -6.81
C GLU A 681 -5.45 -19.56 -5.38
N ALA A 682 -4.57 -18.71 -4.83
CA ALA A 682 -4.76 -18.11 -3.51
C ALA A 682 -6.05 -17.29 -3.43
N GLY A 683 -6.42 -16.63 -4.53
CA GLY A 683 -7.62 -15.81 -4.59
C GLY A 683 -8.94 -16.59 -4.64
N LYS A 684 -8.94 -17.85 -5.08
CA LYS A 684 -10.16 -18.68 -5.18
C LYS A 684 -10.91 -18.82 -3.86
N ARG A 685 -10.21 -18.80 -2.74
CA ARG A 685 -10.81 -18.85 -1.39
C ARG A 685 -11.76 -17.66 -1.15
N PHE A 686 -11.50 -16.53 -1.77
CA PHE A 686 -12.26 -15.29 -1.60
C PHE A 686 -13.18 -14.97 -2.78
N CYS A 687 -12.89 -15.53 -3.94
CA CYS A 687 -13.68 -15.39 -5.15
C CYS A 687 -13.96 -16.77 -5.78
N PRO A 688 -14.75 -17.63 -5.08
CA PRO A 688 -15.02 -18.99 -5.58
C PRO A 688 -15.91 -19.01 -6.84
N ASP A 689 -16.80 -18.00 -7.01
CA ASP A 689 -17.81 -18.00 -8.08
C ASP A 689 -17.42 -17.09 -9.25
N VAL A 690 -16.36 -16.25 -9.10
CA VAL A 690 -15.88 -15.32 -10.13
C VAL A 690 -14.39 -15.55 -10.36
N PRO A 691 -13.98 -16.15 -11.50
CA PRO A 691 -12.60 -16.55 -11.72
C PRO A 691 -11.68 -15.34 -11.84
N LEU A 692 -10.64 -15.31 -11.01
CA LEU A 692 -9.60 -14.30 -11.08
C LEU A 692 -8.62 -14.59 -12.22
N LYS A 693 -7.98 -13.54 -12.73
CA LYS A 693 -6.91 -13.61 -13.71
C LYS A 693 -5.74 -12.75 -13.27
N ALA A 694 -4.53 -13.21 -13.57
CA ALA A 694 -3.31 -12.44 -13.34
C ALA A 694 -2.38 -12.64 -14.52
N GLU A 695 -1.83 -11.55 -15.06
CA GLU A 695 -0.97 -11.58 -16.24
C GLU A 695 0.44 -11.13 -15.87
N PRO A 696 1.50 -11.91 -16.18
CA PRO A 696 2.87 -11.55 -15.90
C PRO A 696 3.48 -10.71 -17.01
N ALA A 697 4.28 -9.72 -16.65
CA ALA A 697 5.22 -9.04 -17.54
C ALA A 697 6.64 -9.16 -16.97
N LEU A 698 7.65 -9.33 -17.85
CA LEU A 698 9.07 -9.32 -17.45
C LEU A 698 9.70 -7.99 -17.80
N MET A 699 10.61 -7.48 -16.95
CA MET A 699 11.29 -6.20 -17.17
C MET A 699 12.64 -6.16 -16.43
N HIS A 700 13.62 -5.44 -16.98
CA HIS A 700 14.93 -5.26 -16.32
C HIS A 700 14.93 -4.17 -15.26
N PHE A 701 14.05 -3.18 -15.41
CA PHE A 701 13.83 -2.09 -14.47
C PHE A 701 12.32 -1.90 -14.27
N TRP A 702 11.94 -1.38 -13.12
CA TRP A 702 10.53 -1.22 -12.81
C TRP A 702 9.90 -0.12 -13.65
N THR A 703 8.88 -0.45 -14.42
CA THR A 703 8.06 0.52 -15.17
C THR A 703 6.61 0.03 -15.25
N LYS A 704 5.69 0.97 -15.34
CA LYS A 704 4.25 0.66 -15.56
C LYS A 704 3.92 0.42 -17.05
N ASP A 705 4.87 0.67 -17.94
CA ASP A 705 4.70 0.47 -19.38
C ASP A 705 5.00 -0.95 -19.83
N ALA A 706 5.63 -1.74 -18.95
CA ALA A 706 5.92 -3.14 -19.24
C ALA A 706 4.63 -3.93 -19.49
N VAL A 707 4.58 -4.59 -20.61
CA VAL A 707 3.51 -5.51 -21.01
C VAL A 707 4.08 -6.89 -21.27
N ALA A 708 3.22 -7.91 -21.29
CA ALA A 708 3.62 -9.25 -21.66
C ALA A 708 4.15 -9.28 -23.11
N VAL A 709 5.39 -9.68 -23.29
CA VAL A 709 6.04 -9.86 -24.61
C VAL A 709 6.47 -11.31 -24.72
N TYR A 710 6.11 -11.94 -25.85
CA TYR A 710 6.44 -13.34 -26.10
C TYR A 710 7.35 -13.45 -27.32
N ASP A 711 8.32 -14.38 -27.23
CA ASP A 711 9.14 -14.78 -28.39
C ASP A 711 8.37 -15.73 -29.35
N ASP A 712 9.02 -16.14 -30.44
CA ASP A 712 8.46 -17.05 -31.44
C ASP A 712 8.09 -18.43 -30.86
N ASN A 713 8.68 -18.81 -29.73
CA ASN A 713 8.39 -20.05 -28.99
C ASN A 713 7.30 -19.86 -27.92
N LYS A 714 6.64 -18.72 -27.91
CA LYS A 714 5.61 -18.30 -26.90
C LYS A 714 6.17 -18.27 -25.48
N ARG A 715 7.45 -18.02 -25.29
CA ARG A 715 8.06 -17.79 -24.00
C ARG A 715 8.00 -16.31 -23.68
N LEU A 716 7.59 -15.97 -22.46
CA LEU A 716 7.61 -14.60 -21.95
C LEU A 716 9.07 -14.13 -21.86
N ILE A 717 9.36 -12.99 -22.46
CA ILE A 717 10.67 -12.35 -22.47
C ILE A 717 10.61 -10.94 -21.87
N PRO A 718 11.74 -10.39 -21.38
CA PRO A 718 11.75 -9.05 -20.83
C PRO A 718 11.29 -8.00 -21.84
N TRP A 719 10.35 -7.19 -21.42
CA TRP A 719 9.91 -6.01 -22.16
C TRP A 719 11.08 -5.02 -22.33
N VAL A 720 11.17 -4.45 -23.50
CA VAL A 720 12.18 -3.44 -23.86
C VAL A 720 11.46 -2.20 -24.34
N GLU A 721 11.89 -1.05 -23.86
CA GLU A 721 11.39 0.26 -24.30
C GLU A 721 11.69 0.43 -25.80
N LYS A 722 10.64 0.76 -26.60
CA LYS A 722 10.76 0.95 -28.05
C LYS A 722 11.30 2.33 -28.40
#